data_e9b434089250258fbccbd3859e40f733
#
_entry.id   e9b434089250258fbccbd3859e40f733
#
_cell.length_a   1.000
_cell.length_b   1.000
_cell.length_c   1.000
_cell.angle_alpha   90.00
_cell.angle_beta   90.00
_cell.angle_gamma   90.00
#
_symmetry.space_group_name_H-M   'P 1'
#
loop_
_entity.id
_entity.type
_entity.pdbx_description
1 polymer ?
#
loop_
_entity_poly.entity_id
_entity_poly.type
_entity_poly.pdbx_seq_one_letter_code
_entity_poly.pdbx_strand_id
1 'polypeptide(L)'
;THWFQPMTGSTAEKHDSFMNPTKSGGAVLELSGAQLFQGEPDASSFPSGGLRATFEARGYTAWDPTSPAFLRCTPEGSTLTIPTAFCSWTGAALDKKTPLLRSNQALSKAAARILQLIGETQVTRASSSGGIEQEYFLIDADFFNLRPDLLACGRTLFGARPYKGQEFDDHYFGNIPTRVLRFMHDLEHELWLLGVPVKTRHNEVAPSQYELAPVYQPISISTDQNMLTMALLKDVAERHGFACLMHEKPFAGLNGSGKHLNWSVADNLNNNLFDPGKTPHENLKFIIFLTAIARGVDLHQDLLRSSIASASNDHRLGANEAPPAIISVFLGKHLEGIVDSIIAGSTPDAGSTEPLRLGVTNLPDLPRDISDRNRTSPLAFTGNRFEFRAVGSNQSPAYPATFLNTILADSLDFLSDAIEKAGGPSTENIQKIVRETLTRHRRIFFSGDNYSQEWREEAARRGLLELKGTPEALAPLRDPKNEELFSKMGVFTAEELESRWYVQTEIYVNKINVEAMATRDLAMTMLLPAAMEHQKRLADSIHALERVVGSEGTTSQKEILGLVTKAIGSLKSSVDSLLQFQERWELATDDLGAQATGYRNEVLPAMDKVRGSADLLERLVDDSLWPLPKYREMLFIR
;
A
#
# COMPACT_ATOMS: atom_id res chain seq x y z
N THR A 1 26.10 -6.41 2.43
CA THR A 1 24.71 -6.42 2.86
C THR A 1 23.86 -7.15 1.84
N HIS A 2 23.11 -8.15 2.29
CA HIS A 2 22.14 -8.87 1.48
C HIS A 2 20.76 -8.23 1.69
N TRP A 3 20.09 -7.90 0.61
CA TRP A 3 18.78 -7.30 0.69
C TRP A 3 17.75 -8.15 -0.05
N PHE A 4 16.75 -8.64 0.64
CA PHE A 4 15.64 -9.39 0.08
C PHE A 4 14.31 -8.91 0.65
N GLN A 5 13.24 -9.22 -0.06
CA GLN A 5 11.88 -8.84 0.33
C GLN A 5 11.15 -10.05 0.90
N PRO A 6 11.23 -10.29 2.21
CA PRO A 6 10.55 -11.41 2.82
C PRO A 6 9.02 -11.26 2.75
N MET A 7 8.30 -12.36 2.96
CA MET A 7 6.83 -12.37 2.97
C MET A 7 6.22 -11.41 4.01
N THR A 8 6.96 -11.07 5.05
CA THR A 8 6.55 -10.07 6.05
C THR A 8 6.31 -8.67 5.50
N GLY A 9 6.73 -8.41 4.25
CA GLY A 9 6.54 -7.11 3.61
C GLY A 9 7.60 -6.06 3.91
N SER A 10 8.58 -6.40 4.75
CA SER A 10 9.74 -5.56 5.06
C SER A 10 11.01 -6.07 4.38
N THR A 11 11.98 -5.19 4.18
CA THR A 11 13.33 -5.58 3.80
C THR A 11 14.07 -6.14 5.01
N ALA A 12 14.90 -7.15 4.78
CA ALA A 12 15.86 -7.62 5.74
C ALA A 12 17.27 -7.27 5.28
N GLU A 13 18.09 -6.82 6.20
CA GLU A 13 19.49 -6.52 5.97
C GLU A 13 20.36 -7.47 6.79
N LYS A 14 21.39 -8.01 6.14
CA LYS A 14 22.45 -8.76 6.78
C LYS A 14 23.79 -8.13 6.37
N HIS A 15 24.57 -7.73 7.33
CA HIS A 15 25.87 -7.12 7.12
C HIS A 15 26.97 -8.19 7.24
N ASP A 16 27.63 -8.48 6.12
CA ASP A 16 28.81 -9.31 6.05
C ASP A 16 30.04 -8.47 5.69
N SER A 17 31.18 -8.78 6.28
CA SER A 17 32.45 -8.15 5.92
C SER A 17 33.07 -8.92 4.77
N PHE A 18 33.15 -8.29 3.60
CA PHE A 18 33.75 -8.88 2.41
C PHE A 18 35.21 -8.46 2.21
N MET A 19 35.76 -7.66 3.14
CA MET A 19 37.07 -7.08 2.99
C MET A 19 37.98 -7.47 4.13
N ASN A 20 39.08 -8.15 3.81
CA ASN A 20 40.13 -8.44 4.77
C ASN A 20 41.17 -7.31 4.80
N PRO A 21 41.46 -6.73 5.98
CA PRO A 21 42.51 -5.72 6.10
C PRO A 21 43.86 -6.33 5.78
N THR A 22 44.64 -5.64 4.94
CA THR A 22 46.04 -6.02 4.65
C THR A 22 46.97 -5.43 5.69
N LYS A 23 48.16 -6.02 5.86
CA LYS A 23 49.22 -5.53 6.76
C LYS A 23 49.70 -4.12 6.40
N SER A 24 49.44 -3.68 5.18
CA SER A 24 49.81 -2.33 4.68
C SER A 24 48.72 -1.29 4.85
N GLY A 25 47.60 -1.62 5.54
CA GLY A 25 46.48 -0.71 5.76
C GLY A 25 45.48 -0.61 4.61
N GLY A 26 45.61 -1.44 3.58
CA GLY A 26 44.60 -1.64 2.53
C GLY A 26 43.61 -2.72 2.91
N ALA A 27 42.75 -3.07 1.97
CA ALA A 27 41.81 -4.19 2.11
C ALA A 27 41.71 -4.98 0.81
N VAL A 28 41.46 -6.29 0.94
CA VAL A 28 41.24 -7.21 -0.19
C VAL A 28 39.80 -7.67 -0.16
N LEU A 29 39.11 -7.55 -1.29
CA LEU A 29 37.76 -8.05 -1.47
C LEU A 29 37.80 -9.59 -1.64
N GLU A 30 37.15 -10.33 -0.75
CA GLU A 30 37.16 -11.80 -0.76
C GLU A 30 35.94 -12.44 -1.45
N LEU A 31 35.12 -11.69 -2.14
CA LEU A 31 33.96 -12.22 -2.85
C LEU A 31 34.33 -12.77 -4.22
N SER A 32 34.09 -14.05 -4.44
CA SER A 32 34.12 -14.61 -5.80
C SER A 32 32.80 -14.35 -6.49
N GLY A 33 32.84 -13.94 -7.78
CA GLY A 33 31.63 -13.79 -8.59
C GLY A 33 30.80 -15.10 -8.67
N ALA A 34 31.43 -16.26 -8.57
CA ALA A 34 30.78 -17.56 -8.56
C ALA A 34 29.89 -17.76 -7.32
N GLN A 35 30.30 -17.31 -6.14
CA GLN A 35 29.49 -17.38 -4.92
C GLN A 35 28.23 -16.50 -4.99
N LEU A 36 28.33 -15.34 -5.61
CA LEU A 36 27.18 -14.46 -5.84
C LEU A 36 26.14 -15.07 -6.79
N PHE A 37 26.58 -15.81 -7.82
CA PHE A 37 25.69 -16.39 -8.82
C PHE A 37 25.10 -17.74 -8.39
N GLN A 38 25.78 -18.52 -7.59
CA GLN A 38 25.34 -19.85 -7.17
C GLN A 38 24.39 -19.82 -5.98
N GLY A 39 24.31 -18.69 -5.27
CA GLY A 39 23.63 -18.60 -3.99
C GLY A 39 24.40 -19.34 -2.90
N GLU A 40 24.13 -19.04 -1.68
CA GLU A 40 24.73 -19.72 -0.52
C GLU A 40 23.66 -20.17 0.47
N PRO A 41 23.87 -21.27 1.20
CA PRO A 41 23.00 -21.66 2.30
C PRO A 41 23.09 -20.61 3.40
N ASP A 42 21.98 -19.99 3.73
CA ASP A 42 21.92 -18.96 4.76
C ASP A 42 20.93 -19.32 5.86
N ALA A 43 21.45 -19.83 6.97
CA ALA A 43 20.66 -20.19 8.15
C ALA A 43 20.32 -18.99 9.04
N SER A 44 20.95 -17.83 8.84
CA SER A 44 20.81 -16.66 9.72
C SER A 44 19.89 -15.58 9.18
N SER A 45 19.48 -15.66 7.91
CA SER A 45 18.70 -14.63 7.22
C SER A 45 17.18 -14.76 7.36
N PHE A 46 16.69 -15.70 8.16
CA PHE A 46 15.26 -15.81 8.42
C PHE A 46 14.77 -14.64 9.27
N PRO A 47 13.85 -13.81 8.79
CA PRO A 47 13.18 -12.84 9.64
C PRO A 47 12.45 -13.58 10.76
N SER A 48 12.44 -13.02 11.95
CA SER A 48 11.61 -13.51 13.04
C SER A 48 10.14 -13.38 12.65
N GLY A 49 9.35 -14.40 12.84
CA GLY A 49 7.94 -14.46 12.45
C GLY A 49 7.63 -15.64 11.56
N GLY A 50 6.48 -15.73 10.96
CA GLY A 50 5.86 -16.82 10.24
C GLY A 50 6.71 -17.87 9.51
N LEU A 51 7.94 -17.55 9.15
CA LEU A 51 8.89 -18.52 8.58
C LEU A 51 9.38 -19.58 9.59
N ARG A 52 9.21 -19.38 10.89
CA ARG A 52 9.54 -20.36 11.93
C ARG A 52 8.55 -21.52 12.00
N ALA A 53 7.45 -21.47 11.31
CA ALA A 53 6.54 -22.60 11.15
C ALA A 53 7.15 -23.74 10.30
N THR A 54 8.24 -23.50 9.57
CA THR A 54 8.99 -24.53 8.89
C THR A 54 10.02 -25.15 9.87
N PHE A 55 10.00 -26.46 9.97
CA PHE A 55 10.94 -27.23 10.81
C PHE A 55 12.42 -27.02 10.40
N GLU A 56 12.62 -26.61 9.15
CA GLU A 56 13.92 -26.35 8.56
C GLU A 56 14.20 -24.87 8.49
N ALA A 57 15.15 -24.39 9.28
CA ALA A 57 15.56 -22.99 9.33
C ALA A 57 16.57 -22.60 8.23
N ARG A 58 16.83 -23.47 7.25
CA ARG A 58 17.74 -23.21 6.14
C ARG A 58 17.01 -22.69 4.91
N GLY A 59 17.62 -21.74 4.22
CA GLY A 59 17.21 -21.26 2.92
C GLY A 59 18.41 -20.93 2.06
N TYR A 60 18.12 -20.52 0.85
CA TYR A 60 19.13 -20.06 -0.10
C TYR A 60 18.81 -18.64 -0.53
N THR A 61 19.85 -17.81 -0.61
CA THR A 61 19.79 -16.50 -1.28
C THR A 61 20.47 -16.60 -2.63
N ALA A 62 19.86 -15.97 -3.64
CA ALA A 62 20.43 -15.85 -4.98
C ALA A 62 20.39 -14.39 -5.41
N TRP A 63 21.51 -13.88 -5.92
CA TRP A 63 21.54 -12.54 -6.47
C TRP A 63 20.71 -12.47 -7.74
N ASP A 64 19.92 -11.39 -7.89
CA ASP A 64 19.24 -11.07 -9.14
C ASP A 64 20.16 -10.25 -10.03
N PRO A 65 20.79 -10.83 -11.09
CA PRO A 65 21.68 -10.10 -11.97
C PRO A 65 20.96 -9.12 -12.90
N THR A 66 19.63 -9.10 -12.90
CA THR A 66 18.80 -8.15 -13.68
C THR A 66 18.49 -6.87 -12.90
N SER A 67 18.85 -6.81 -11.61
CA SER A 67 18.74 -5.64 -10.76
C SER A 67 20.12 -5.09 -10.39
N PRO A 68 20.31 -3.76 -10.36
CA PRO A 68 21.58 -3.18 -9.95
C PRO A 68 21.85 -3.45 -8.47
N ALA A 69 23.13 -3.62 -8.11
CA ALA A 69 23.58 -3.50 -6.74
C ALA A 69 23.78 -2.02 -6.40
N PHE A 70 23.46 -1.63 -5.17
CA PHE A 70 23.52 -0.24 -4.72
C PHE A 70 24.67 -0.05 -3.73
N LEU A 71 25.57 0.89 -4.01
CA LEU A 71 26.63 1.26 -3.07
C LEU A 71 26.22 2.52 -2.31
N ARG A 72 25.84 2.35 -1.06
CA ARG A 72 25.51 3.43 -0.15
C ARG A 72 26.76 3.84 0.63
N CYS A 73 27.13 5.12 0.54
CA CYS A 73 28.25 5.68 1.28
C CYS A 73 27.71 6.66 2.33
N THR A 74 28.07 6.45 3.60
CA THR A 74 27.75 7.32 4.72
C THR A 74 29.04 7.69 5.46
N PRO A 75 29.05 8.67 6.38
CA PRO A 75 30.20 8.95 7.22
C PRO A 75 30.69 7.73 8.02
N GLU A 76 29.79 6.80 8.35
CA GLU A 76 30.08 5.60 9.13
C GLU A 76 30.72 4.49 8.27
N GLY A 77 30.63 4.57 6.93
CA GLY A 77 31.21 3.61 6.01
C GLY A 77 30.39 3.40 4.74
N SER A 78 30.82 2.43 3.94
CA SER A 78 30.15 2.08 2.68
C SER A 78 29.47 0.72 2.77
N THR A 79 28.21 0.65 2.38
CA THR A 79 27.40 -0.57 2.37
C THR A 79 27.00 -0.93 0.95
N LEU A 80 27.42 -2.10 0.49
CA LEU A 80 26.97 -2.66 -0.77
C LEU A 80 25.67 -3.45 -0.54
N THR A 81 24.58 -2.96 -1.11
CA THR A 81 23.25 -3.59 -1.06
C THR A 81 23.00 -4.36 -2.35
N ILE A 82 22.80 -5.66 -2.24
CA ILE A 82 22.59 -6.55 -3.38
C ILE A 82 21.16 -7.07 -3.34
N PRO A 83 20.30 -6.76 -4.33
CA PRO A 83 18.96 -7.33 -4.42
C PRO A 83 19.05 -8.85 -4.64
N THR A 84 18.39 -9.62 -3.77
CA THR A 84 18.42 -11.09 -3.79
C THR A 84 17.03 -11.68 -3.79
N ALA A 85 16.90 -12.85 -4.40
CA ALA A 85 15.80 -13.78 -4.22
C ALA A 85 16.11 -14.70 -3.03
N PHE A 86 15.07 -15.19 -2.34
CA PHE A 86 15.18 -16.07 -1.22
C PHE A 86 14.21 -17.25 -1.32
N CYS A 87 14.70 -18.46 -1.13
CA CYS A 87 13.86 -19.66 -1.15
C CYS A 87 14.17 -20.58 0.03
N SER A 88 13.21 -21.45 0.35
CA SER A 88 13.39 -22.50 1.36
C SER A 88 14.43 -23.54 0.93
N TRP A 89 14.79 -24.41 1.86
CA TRP A 89 15.64 -25.58 1.58
C TRP A 89 15.06 -26.49 0.47
N THR A 90 13.74 -26.57 0.36
CA THR A 90 13.03 -27.34 -0.67
C THR A 90 12.89 -26.60 -2.00
N GLY A 91 13.33 -25.35 -2.08
CA GLY A 91 13.25 -24.52 -3.28
C GLY A 91 11.96 -23.71 -3.41
N ALA A 92 11.04 -23.75 -2.44
CA ALA A 92 9.85 -22.92 -2.43
C ALA A 92 10.24 -21.43 -2.24
N ALA A 93 9.67 -20.53 -3.04
CA ALA A 93 9.92 -19.11 -2.92
C ALA A 93 9.34 -18.58 -1.60
N LEU A 94 10.20 -17.93 -0.79
CA LEU A 94 9.81 -17.31 0.48
C LEU A 94 9.79 -15.78 0.42
N ASP A 95 10.24 -15.22 -0.69
CA ASP A 95 10.31 -13.79 -0.95
C ASP A 95 9.13 -13.31 -1.83
N LYS A 96 9.11 -12.01 -2.14
CA LYS A 96 8.18 -11.39 -3.10
C LYS A 96 8.81 -11.18 -4.47
N LYS A 97 10.14 -11.22 -4.57
CA LYS A 97 10.87 -10.98 -5.81
C LYS A 97 10.77 -12.15 -6.77
N THR A 98 10.93 -13.38 -6.30
CA THR A 98 10.83 -14.58 -7.14
C THR A 98 9.47 -14.68 -7.84
N PRO A 99 8.32 -14.54 -7.17
CA PRO A 99 7.04 -14.51 -7.85
C PRO A 99 6.89 -13.35 -8.85
N LEU A 100 7.46 -12.18 -8.55
CA LEU A 100 7.45 -11.04 -9.47
C LEU A 100 8.21 -11.35 -10.76
N LEU A 101 9.41 -11.94 -10.65
CA LEU A 101 10.20 -12.35 -11.81
C LEU A 101 9.51 -13.44 -12.63
N ARG A 102 8.90 -14.45 -11.98
CA ARG A 102 8.09 -15.48 -12.65
C ARG A 102 6.89 -14.87 -13.38
N SER A 103 6.19 -13.91 -12.76
CA SER A 103 5.05 -13.24 -13.38
C SER A 103 5.45 -12.40 -14.60
N ASN A 104 6.63 -11.77 -14.58
CA ASN A 104 7.20 -11.08 -15.74
C ASN A 104 7.47 -12.05 -16.91
N GLN A 105 7.98 -13.24 -16.61
CA GLN A 105 8.20 -14.26 -17.64
C GLN A 105 6.87 -14.78 -18.24
N ALA A 106 5.87 -15.04 -17.40
CA ALA A 106 4.53 -15.44 -17.84
C ALA A 106 3.90 -14.37 -18.74
N LEU A 107 3.94 -13.11 -18.30
CA LEU A 107 3.44 -11.98 -19.08
C LEU A 107 4.18 -11.83 -20.41
N SER A 108 5.52 -11.92 -20.40
CA SER A 108 6.32 -11.81 -21.59
C SER A 108 5.94 -12.87 -22.65
N LYS A 109 5.76 -14.11 -22.20
CA LYS A 109 5.36 -15.23 -23.07
C LYS A 109 3.96 -15.03 -23.66
N ALA A 110 2.98 -14.69 -22.84
CA ALA A 110 1.60 -14.49 -23.27
C ALA A 110 1.45 -13.28 -24.21
N ALA A 111 2.10 -12.16 -23.88
CA ALA A 111 2.08 -10.95 -24.69
C ALA A 111 2.79 -11.17 -26.05
N ALA A 112 3.94 -11.84 -26.09
CA ALA A 112 4.62 -12.16 -27.34
C ALA A 112 3.74 -13.08 -28.23
N ARG A 113 3.10 -14.10 -27.63
CA ARG A 113 2.20 -15.01 -28.35
C ARG A 113 1.06 -14.27 -29.07
N ILE A 114 0.31 -13.43 -28.32
CA ILE A 114 -0.83 -12.71 -28.93
C ILE A 114 -0.37 -11.71 -29.97
N LEU A 115 0.73 -10.98 -29.73
CA LEU A 115 1.26 -10.00 -30.69
C LEU A 115 1.75 -10.66 -31.96
N GLN A 116 2.48 -11.78 -31.89
CA GLN A 116 2.88 -12.56 -33.06
C GLN A 116 1.67 -13.14 -33.81
N LEU A 117 0.66 -13.61 -33.06
CA LEU A 117 -0.57 -14.13 -33.67
C LEU A 117 -1.28 -13.07 -34.52
N ILE A 118 -1.30 -11.81 -34.11
CA ILE A 118 -1.93 -10.70 -34.84
C ILE A 118 -1.00 -10.05 -35.89
N GLY A 119 0.18 -10.62 -36.12
CA GLY A 119 1.09 -10.21 -37.19
C GLY A 119 2.33 -9.43 -36.78
N GLU A 120 2.52 -9.14 -35.50
CA GLU A 120 3.70 -8.44 -34.96
C GLU A 120 4.88 -9.41 -34.76
N THR A 121 5.36 -9.99 -35.86
CA THR A 121 6.34 -11.08 -35.84
C THR A 121 7.71 -10.72 -35.26
N GLN A 122 8.04 -9.44 -35.18
CA GLN A 122 9.30 -8.95 -34.59
C GLN A 122 9.26 -8.86 -33.05
N VAL A 123 8.06 -8.99 -32.45
CA VAL A 123 7.92 -8.97 -31.00
C VAL A 123 8.27 -10.35 -30.46
N THR A 124 9.33 -10.41 -29.66
CA THR A 124 9.84 -11.65 -29.05
C THR A 124 9.64 -11.69 -27.55
N ARG A 125 9.42 -10.53 -26.92
CA ARG A 125 9.21 -10.39 -25.48
C ARG A 125 8.42 -9.12 -25.18
N ALA A 126 7.81 -9.11 -24.01
CA ALA A 126 7.25 -7.90 -23.41
C ALA A 126 7.67 -7.83 -21.93
N SER A 127 7.61 -6.66 -21.36
CA SER A 127 7.94 -6.45 -19.94
C SER A 127 7.03 -5.42 -19.32
N SER A 128 6.71 -5.60 -18.04
CA SER A 128 6.01 -4.57 -17.28
C SER A 128 6.97 -3.55 -16.70
N SER A 129 6.50 -2.32 -16.60
CA SER A 129 7.18 -1.19 -15.97
C SER A 129 6.33 -0.63 -14.82
N GLY A 130 6.98 -0.02 -13.85
CA GLY A 130 6.33 0.61 -12.72
C GLY A 130 6.93 1.96 -12.37
N GLY A 131 6.09 2.95 -12.10
CA GLY A 131 6.42 4.18 -11.39
C GLY A 131 5.67 4.15 -10.06
N ILE A 132 6.41 4.14 -8.95
CA ILE A 132 5.83 3.91 -7.63
C ILE A 132 5.92 5.20 -6.84
N GLU A 133 4.79 5.88 -6.70
CA GLU A 133 4.65 7.05 -5.86
C GLU A 133 4.66 6.61 -4.39
N GLN A 134 5.35 7.33 -3.52
CA GLN A 134 5.48 7.01 -2.10
C GLN A 134 4.98 8.16 -1.25
N GLU A 135 3.85 7.97 -0.60
CA GLU A 135 3.35 8.87 0.43
C GLU A 135 3.92 8.50 1.80
N TYR A 136 4.12 9.49 2.65
CA TYR A 136 4.64 9.35 4.01
C TYR A 136 4.30 10.55 4.88
N PHE A 137 4.35 10.37 6.21
CA PHE A 137 4.28 11.46 7.16
C PHE A 137 5.65 11.76 7.77
N LEU A 138 5.89 13.03 8.06
CA LEU A 138 7.02 13.47 8.87
C LEU A 138 6.49 14.15 10.13
N ILE A 139 7.06 13.80 11.28
CA ILE A 139 6.85 14.51 12.54
C ILE A 139 8.18 14.77 13.21
N ASP A 140 8.22 15.71 14.13
CA ASP A 140 9.43 15.93 14.93
C ASP A 140 9.78 14.68 15.75
N ALA A 141 11.06 14.30 15.73
CA ALA A 141 11.55 13.10 16.43
C ALA A 141 11.30 13.18 17.95
N ASP A 142 11.32 14.37 18.54
CA ASP A 142 11.03 14.58 19.96
C ASP A 142 9.61 14.14 20.32
N PHE A 143 8.62 14.48 19.49
CA PHE A 143 7.25 14.03 19.70
C PHE A 143 7.09 12.53 19.45
N PHE A 144 7.76 11.99 18.42
CA PHE A 144 7.75 10.56 18.13
C PHE A 144 8.25 9.74 19.32
N ASN A 145 9.35 10.15 19.94
CA ASN A 145 9.96 9.47 21.08
C ASN A 145 9.11 9.52 22.36
N LEU A 146 8.20 10.48 22.46
CA LEU A 146 7.24 10.59 23.56
C LEU A 146 5.94 9.80 23.34
N ARG A 147 5.81 9.09 22.19
CA ARG A 147 4.62 8.35 21.80
C ARG A 147 4.91 6.84 21.70
N PRO A 148 4.72 6.06 22.79
CA PRO A 148 4.97 4.62 22.77
C PRO A 148 4.14 3.86 21.72
N ASP A 149 2.95 4.33 21.38
CA ASP A 149 2.12 3.77 20.31
C ASP A 149 2.75 3.97 18.92
N LEU A 150 3.34 5.13 18.62
CA LEU A 150 4.08 5.35 17.38
C LEU A 150 5.33 4.47 17.31
N LEU A 151 6.05 4.35 18.44
CA LEU A 151 7.24 3.49 18.51
C LEU A 151 6.92 2.01 18.27
N ALA A 152 5.85 1.50 18.90
CA ALA A 152 5.50 0.07 18.84
C ALA A 152 4.67 -0.30 17.61
N CYS A 153 3.73 0.55 17.19
CA CYS A 153 2.72 0.24 16.19
C CYS A 153 2.85 1.05 14.89
N GLY A 154 3.66 2.12 14.88
CA GLY A 154 3.77 3.04 13.76
C GLY A 154 2.55 3.95 13.55
N ARG A 155 1.54 3.84 14.41
CA ARG A 155 0.32 4.68 14.41
C ARG A 155 -0.08 5.12 15.82
N THR A 156 -0.80 6.22 15.89
CA THR A 156 -1.40 6.67 17.15
C THR A 156 -2.61 5.80 17.51
N LEU A 157 -2.60 5.21 18.70
CA LEU A 157 -3.75 4.48 19.25
C LEU A 157 -4.74 5.42 19.92
N PHE A 158 -4.28 6.61 20.32
CA PHE A 158 -5.03 7.68 20.96
C PHE A 158 -4.73 9.02 20.29
N GLY A 159 -5.68 9.95 20.35
CA GLY A 159 -5.52 11.31 19.89
C GLY A 159 -6.83 11.91 19.43
N ALA A 160 -7.28 12.93 20.15
CA ALA A 160 -8.44 13.71 19.76
C ALA A 160 -8.16 14.54 18.51
N ARG A 161 -9.20 14.73 17.67
CA ARG A 161 -9.10 15.57 16.47
C ARG A 161 -8.66 16.98 16.87
N PRO A 162 -7.64 17.56 16.19
CA PRO A 162 -7.23 18.93 16.41
C PRO A 162 -8.32 19.91 15.93
N TYR A 163 -8.28 21.15 16.42
CA TYR A 163 -9.21 22.20 16.00
C TYR A 163 -8.98 22.65 14.53
N LYS A 164 -7.82 22.45 13.98
CA LYS A 164 -7.51 22.57 12.57
C LYS A 164 -6.86 21.29 12.08
N GLY A 165 -7.34 20.72 10.99
CA GLY A 165 -6.81 19.55 10.30
C GLY A 165 -6.53 19.85 8.83
N GLN A 166 -7.25 19.21 7.94
CA GLN A 166 -7.10 19.31 6.48
C GLN A 166 -8.27 20.01 5.77
N GLU A 167 -9.15 20.69 6.53
CA GLU A 167 -10.43 21.21 6.04
C GLU A 167 -10.29 22.29 4.95
N PHE A 168 -9.14 22.95 4.88
CA PHE A 168 -8.90 24.04 3.93
C PHE A 168 -8.02 23.64 2.75
N ASP A 169 -7.54 22.43 2.71
CA ASP A 169 -6.54 21.95 1.73
C ASP A 169 -5.28 22.86 1.64
N ASP A 170 -5.04 23.65 2.69
CA ASP A 170 -3.99 24.66 2.74
C ASP A 170 -2.59 24.07 2.89
N HIS A 171 -2.47 22.79 3.28
CA HIS A 171 -1.22 22.07 3.21
C HIS A 171 -0.92 21.61 1.78
N TYR A 172 -1.90 20.99 1.10
CA TYR A 172 -1.74 20.52 -0.28
C TYR A 172 -1.39 21.64 -1.26
N PHE A 173 -2.06 22.77 -1.15
CA PHE A 173 -1.81 23.96 -1.99
C PHE A 173 -0.78 24.93 -1.39
N GLY A 174 -0.15 24.59 -0.26
CA GLY A 174 0.84 25.40 0.43
C GLY A 174 2.26 25.17 -0.03
N ASN A 175 3.16 26.01 0.48
CA ASN A 175 4.59 25.82 0.29
C ASN A 175 5.11 24.66 1.16
N ILE A 176 6.09 23.93 0.68
CA ILE A 176 6.82 22.96 1.50
C ILE A 176 7.59 23.72 2.59
N PRO A 177 7.44 23.38 3.88
CA PRO A 177 8.18 24.05 4.95
C PRO A 177 9.69 23.93 4.72
N THR A 178 10.43 25.00 4.99
CA THR A 178 11.89 25.07 4.67
C THR A 178 12.68 23.92 5.30
N ARG A 179 12.34 23.53 6.51
CA ARG A 179 13.00 22.41 7.20
C ARG A 179 12.75 21.07 6.49
N VAL A 180 11.52 20.84 6.05
CA VAL A 180 11.13 19.66 5.26
C VAL A 180 11.79 19.70 3.88
N LEU A 181 11.87 20.88 3.25
CA LEU A 181 12.52 21.04 1.95
C LEU A 181 14.01 20.66 1.99
N ARG A 182 14.71 20.96 3.08
CA ARG A 182 16.12 20.52 3.28
C ARG A 182 16.22 19.01 3.36
N PHE A 183 15.36 18.38 4.15
CA PHE A 183 15.26 16.93 4.23
C PHE A 183 15.01 16.30 2.84
N MET A 184 14.02 16.81 2.09
CA MET A 184 13.69 16.31 0.75
C MET A 184 14.86 16.48 -0.22
N HIS A 185 15.60 17.58 -0.13
CA HIS A 185 16.76 17.83 -0.99
C HIS A 185 17.87 16.78 -0.74
N ASP A 186 18.21 16.53 0.51
CA ASP A 186 19.23 15.56 0.87
C ASP A 186 18.81 14.13 0.50
N LEU A 187 17.54 13.78 0.73
CA LEU A 187 16.98 12.51 0.32
C LEU A 187 17.06 12.30 -1.21
N GLU A 188 16.64 13.29 -2.00
CA GLU A 188 16.71 13.21 -3.46
C GLU A 188 18.14 13.05 -3.95
N HIS A 189 19.08 13.79 -3.36
CA HIS A 189 20.48 13.70 -3.72
C HIS A 189 21.04 12.28 -3.48
N GLU A 190 20.77 11.68 -2.32
CA GLU A 190 21.18 10.30 -2.04
C GLU A 190 20.52 9.30 -2.98
N LEU A 191 19.22 9.46 -3.27
CA LEU A 191 18.51 8.60 -4.19
C LEU A 191 19.07 8.67 -5.61
N TRP A 192 19.43 9.87 -6.10
CA TRP A 192 20.06 10.03 -7.42
C TRP A 192 21.44 9.39 -7.48
N LEU A 193 22.25 9.49 -6.41
CA LEU A 193 23.54 8.80 -6.34
C LEU A 193 23.40 7.28 -6.40
N LEU A 194 22.28 6.75 -5.94
CA LEU A 194 21.95 5.32 -5.99
C LEU A 194 21.22 4.92 -7.30
N GLY A 195 21.03 5.85 -8.22
CA GLY A 195 20.36 5.60 -9.50
C GLY A 195 18.84 5.50 -9.42
N VAL A 196 18.23 5.95 -8.32
CA VAL A 196 16.77 6.08 -8.19
C VAL A 196 16.31 7.40 -8.82
N PRO A 197 15.56 7.38 -9.93
CA PRO A 197 15.28 8.59 -10.72
C PRO A 197 14.09 9.38 -10.14
N VAL A 198 14.25 9.92 -8.94
CA VAL A 198 13.23 10.78 -8.33
C VAL A 198 13.02 12.03 -9.17
N LYS A 199 11.76 12.39 -9.40
CA LYS A 199 11.38 13.51 -10.25
C LYS A 199 10.49 14.53 -9.54
N THR A 200 9.56 14.08 -8.71
CA THR A 200 8.55 14.95 -8.13
C THR A 200 8.48 14.74 -6.62
N ARG A 201 8.26 15.83 -5.91
CA ARG A 201 7.95 15.88 -4.49
C ARG A 201 6.93 16.97 -4.25
N HIS A 202 6.00 16.76 -3.33
CA HIS A 202 5.01 17.76 -2.96
C HIS A 202 4.39 17.47 -1.59
N ASN A 203 3.63 18.45 -1.09
CA ASN A 203 2.77 18.26 0.06
C ASN A 203 1.55 17.43 -0.32
N GLU A 204 1.12 16.54 0.57
CA GLU A 204 -0.15 15.83 0.50
C GLU A 204 -1.26 16.54 1.28
N VAL A 205 -2.48 15.99 1.24
CA VAL A 205 -3.68 16.63 1.78
C VAL A 205 -3.62 16.80 3.29
N ALA A 206 -3.17 15.78 4.02
CA ALA A 206 -3.06 15.88 5.47
C ALA A 206 -1.87 16.75 5.90
N PRO A 207 -1.98 17.53 6.99
CA PRO A 207 -0.83 18.20 7.58
C PRO A 207 0.31 17.21 7.86
N SER A 208 1.54 17.61 7.58
CA SER A 208 2.75 16.80 7.72
C SER A 208 2.81 15.54 6.83
N GLN A 209 1.96 15.45 5.83
CA GLN A 209 1.98 14.39 4.82
C GLN A 209 2.63 14.89 3.52
N TYR A 210 3.46 14.04 2.93
CA TYR A 210 4.25 14.35 1.74
C TYR A 210 4.29 13.15 0.79
N GLU A 211 4.62 13.44 -0.47
CA GLU A 211 4.82 12.42 -1.51
C GLU A 211 6.13 12.60 -2.26
N LEU A 212 6.68 11.48 -2.69
CA LEU A 212 7.83 11.36 -3.56
C LEU A 212 7.47 10.46 -4.74
N ALA A 213 7.71 10.92 -5.98
CA ALA A 213 7.42 10.16 -7.19
C ALA A 213 8.66 10.05 -8.10
N PRO A 214 9.16 8.80 -8.37
CA PRO A 214 10.22 8.55 -9.32
C PRO A 214 9.68 8.40 -10.75
N VAL A 215 10.56 8.50 -11.73
CA VAL A 215 10.30 8.06 -13.10
C VAL A 215 10.16 6.55 -13.13
N TYR A 216 9.28 6.03 -13.98
CA TYR A 216 9.06 4.58 -14.14
C TYR A 216 10.33 3.84 -14.60
N GLN A 217 10.46 2.61 -14.12
CA GLN A 217 11.54 1.67 -14.44
C GLN A 217 10.93 0.28 -14.76
N PRO A 218 11.70 -0.70 -15.28
CA PRO A 218 11.27 -2.09 -15.26
C PRO A 218 10.77 -2.49 -13.88
N ILE A 219 9.65 -3.19 -13.80
CA ILE A 219 8.90 -3.38 -12.55
C ILE A 219 9.71 -4.00 -11.41
N SER A 220 10.62 -4.94 -11.70
CA SER A 220 11.50 -5.54 -10.68
C SER A 220 12.47 -4.51 -10.10
N ILE A 221 13.06 -3.66 -10.96
CA ILE A 221 13.98 -2.59 -10.55
C ILE A 221 13.24 -1.52 -9.76
N SER A 222 12.08 -1.05 -10.24
CA SER A 222 11.30 -0.04 -9.53
C SER A 222 10.82 -0.51 -8.16
N THR A 223 10.55 -1.81 -8.02
CA THR A 223 10.19 -2.43 -6.75
C THR A 223 11.38 -2.41 -5.77
N ASP A 224 12.57 -2.83 -6.22
CA ASP A 224 13.78 -2.78 -5.40
C ASP A 224 14.13 -1.34 -5.00
N GLN A 225 14.06 -0.41 -5.95
CA GLN A 225 14.28 1.02 -5.70
C GLN A 225 13.27 1.61 -4.71
N ASN A 226 12.01 1.19 -4.75
CA ASN A 226 11.02 1.64 -3.77
C ASN A 226 11.34 1.14 -2.36
N MET A 227 11.77 -0.11 -2.20
CA MET A 227 12.18 -0.64 -0.90
C MET A 227 13.40 0.10 -0.36
N LEU A 228 14.37 0.41 -1.23
CA LEU A 228 15.53 1.25 -0.89
C LEU A 228 15.10 2.67 -0.48
N THR A 229 14.18 3.27 -1.23
CA THR A 229 13.62 4.60 -0.92
C THR A 229 12.98 4.62 0.46
N MET A 230 12.20 3.59 0.83
CA MET A 230 11.58 3.51 2.15
C MET A 230 12.60 3.43 3.29
N ALA A 231 13.73 2.75 3.10
CA ALA A 231 14.80 2.71 4.08
C ALA A 231 15.46 4.08 4.20
N LEU A 232 15.81 4.71 3.07
CA LEU A 232 16.45 6.03 3.05
C LEU A 232 15.55 7.14 3.62
N LEU A 233 14.25 7.10 3.37
CA LEU A 233 13.28 8.04 3.97
C LEU A 233 13.40 8.08 5.50
N LYS A 234 13.54 6.92 6.15
CA LYS A 234 13.70 6.85 7.61
C LYS A 234 15.05 7.38 8.07
N ASP A 235 16.13 6.94 7.42
CA ASP A 235 17.49 7.29 7.82
C ASP A 235 17.78 8.78 7.59
N VAL A 236 17.33 9.34 6.47
CA VAL A 236 17.51 10.78 6.20
C VAL A 236 16.63 11.62 7.13
N ALA A 237 15.39 11.17 7.43
CA ALA A 237 14.51 11.86 8.36
C ALA A 237 15.16 11.98 9.75
N GLU A 238 15.74 10.90 10.27
CA GLU A 238 16.44 10.90 11.56
C GLU A 238 17.57 11.93 11.61
N ARG A 239 18.39 12.04 10.55
CA ARG A 239 19.45 13.05 10.46
C ARG A 239 18.94 14.50 10.46
N HIS A 240 17.71 14.72 10.04
CA HIS A 240 17.04 16.03 10.05
C HIS A 240 16.18 16.27 11.30
N GLY A 241 16.25 15.37 12.30
CA GLY A 241 15.44 15.46 13.53
C GLY A 241 13.96 15.19 13.32
N PHE A 242 13.63 14.41 12.28
CA PHE A 242 12.29 13.93 11.99
C PHE A 242 12.18 12.42 12.23
N ALA A 243 10.96 11.95 12.46
CA ALA A 243 10.56 10.57 12.29
C ALA A 243 9.68 10.44 11.05
N CYS A 244 10.03 9.52 10.14
CA CYS A 244 9.24 9.22 8.95
C CYS A 244 8.28 8.06 9.25
N LEU A 245 6.97 8.34 9.15
CA LEU A 245 5.92 7.35 9.41
C LEU A 245 5.43 6.76 8.09
N MET A 246 5.60 5.45 7.96
CA MET A 246 5.19 4.67 6.78
C MET A 246 3.86 3.92 7.00
N HIS A 247 3.28 3.98 8.21
CA HIS A 247 1.98 3.37 8.45
C HIS A 247 0.92 4.04 7.57
N GLU A 248 -0.02 3.26 7.04
CA GLU A 248 -1.05 3.72 6.12
C GLU A 248 -2.04 4.71 6.76
N LYS A 249 -2.20 4.66 8.08
CA LYS A 249 -3.09 5.55 8.84
C LYS A 249 -2.48 5.92 10.19
N PRO A 250 -1.41 6.72 10.23
CA PRO A 250 -0.76 7.06 11.50
C PRO A 250 -1.63 7.95 12.38
N PHE A 251 -2.54 8.74 11.79
CA PHE A 251 -3.43 9.66 12.49
C PHE A 251 -4.88 9.41 12.08
N ALA A 252 -5.73 9.07 13.05
CA ALA A 252 -7.15 8.85 12.77
C ALA A 252 -7.85 10.16 12.41
N GLY A 253 -8.81 10.08 11.47
CA GLY A 253 -9.59 11.24 11.03
C GLY A 253 -8.91 12.14 9.99
N LEU A 254 -7.67 11.83 9.59
CA LEU A 254 -6.94 12.50 8.51
C LEU A 254 -6.76 11.56 7.30
N ASN A 255 -6.26 12.07 6.17
CA ASN A 255 -5.87 11.23 5.05
C ASN A 255 -4.86 10.18 5.49
N GLY A 256 -4.92 9.02 4.85
CA GLY A 256 -3.91 7.97 4.99
C GLY A 256 -2.88 8.04 3.87
N SER A 257 -1.76 7.34 4.05
CA SER A 257 -0.69 7.23 3.07
C SER A 257 -0.74 5.91 2.31
N GLY A 258 -0.54 5.98 1.01
CA GLY A 258 -0.48 4.83 0.11
C GLY A 258 0.74 4.85 -0.79
N LYS A 259 0.69 3.96 -1.77
CA LYS A 259 1.53 3.99 -2.96
C LYS A 259 0.63 3.91 -4.17
N HIS A 260 0.86 4.76 -5.15
CA HIS A 260 0.24 4.56 -6.44
C HIS A 260 1.21 3.77 -7.32
N LEU A 261 0.80 2.57 -7.72
CA LEU A 261 1.55 1.77 -8.67
C LEU A 261 1.09 2.15 -10.08
N ASN A 262 1.84 3.03 -10.73
CA ASN A 262 1.70 3.34 -12.15
C ASN A 262 2.30 2.20 -12.96
N TRP A 263 1.46 1.32 -13.47
CA TRP A 263 1.85 0.08 -14.13
C TRP A 263 1.53 0.11 -15.62
N SER A 264 2.49 -0.30 -16.45
CA SER A 264 2.32 -0.42 -17.90
C SER A 264 3.10 -1.62 -18.44
N VAL A 265 2.87 -1.95 -19.72
CA VAL A 265 3.55 -3.04 -20.42
C VAL A 265 4.07 -2.53 -21.76
N ALA A 266 5.33 -2.85 -22.07
CA ALA A 266 5.94 -2.53 -23.37
C ALA A 266 6.55 -3.76 -24.01
N ASP A 267 6.59 -3.76 -25.35
CA ASP A 267 7.27 -4.78 -26.16
C ASP A 267 8.79 -4.51 -26.25
N ASN A 268 9.53 -5.43 -26.86
CA ASN A 268 10.98 -5.28 -27.07
C ASN A 268 11.37 -4.20 -28.10
N LEU A 269 10.41 -3.57 -28.73
CA LEU A 269 10.58 -2.44 -29.66
C LEU A 269 10.27 -1.11 -28.95
N ASN A 270 10.03 -1.13 -27.65
CA ASN A 270 9.64 0.00 -26.79
C ASN A 270 8.26 0.60 -27.14
N ASN A 271 7.37 -0.15 -27.78
CA ASN A 271 5.98 0.28 -27.92
C ASN A 271 5.23 -0.01 -26.61
N ASN A 272 4.61 1.02 -26.05
CA ASN A 272 3.72 0.86 -24.91
C ASN A 272 2.39 0.25 -25.37
N LEU A 273 2.02 -0.91 -24.83
CA LEU A 273 0.85 -1.68 -25.23
C LEU A 273 -0.46 -1.14 -24.66
N PHE A 274 -0.37 -0.20 -23.71
CA PHE A 274 -1.50 0.59 -23.19
C PHE A 274 -1.55 1.99 -23.77
N ASP A 275 -0.75 2.33 -24.78
CA ASP A 275 -0.90 3.60 -25.48
C ASP A 275 -2.08 3.52 -26.47
N PRO A 276 -3.18 4.27 -26.24
CA PRO A 276 -4.33 4.26 -27.13
C PRO A 276 -4.04 4.91 -28.49
N GLY A 277 -2.99 5.73 -28.58
CA GLY A 277 -2.68 6.52 -29.76
C GLY A 277 -3.75 7.61 -30.01
N LYS A 278 -3.74 8.16 -31.22
CA LYS A 278 -4.69 9.22 -31.61
C LYS A 278 -6.09 8.68 -31.95
N THR A 279 -6.18 7.45 -32.39
CA THR A 279 -7.40 6.74 -32.78
C THR A 279 -7.54 5.43 -32.02
N PRO A 280 -7.93 5.48 -30.72
CA PRO A 280 -7.97 4.29 -29.85
C PRO A 280 -8.81 3.14 -30.41
N HIS A 281 -9.91 3.45 -31.10
CA HIS A 281 -10.83 2.48 -31.70
C HIS A 281 -10.25 1.75 -32.92
N GLU A 282 -9.19 2.25 -33.53
CA GLU A 282 -8.46 1.61 -34.63
C GLU A 282 -7.19 0.88 -34.13
N ASN A 283 -6.74 1.15 -32.92
CA ASN A 283 -5.54 0.53 -32.35
C ASN A 283 -5.84 -0.86 -31.79
N LEU A 284 -5.69 -1.86 -32.65
CA LEU A 284 -6.01 -3.25 -32.32
C LEU A 284 -5.21 -3.77 -31.13
N LYS A 285 -3.92 -3.43 -31.03
CA LYS A 285 -3.06 -3.85 -29.91
C LYS A 285 -3.63 -3.32 -28.59
N PHE A 286 -3.90 -2.01 -28.53
CA PHE A 286 -4.50 -1.37 -27.36
C PHE A 286 -5.83 -2.00 -26.95
N ILE A 287 -6.73 -2.24 -27.92
CA ILE A 287 -8.05 -2.84 -27.67
C ILE A 287 -7.91 -4.25 -27.09
N ILE A 288 -6.99 -5.08 -27.62
CA ILE A 288 -6.73 -6.43 -27.10
C ILE A 288 -6.23 -6.38 -25.66
N PHE A 289 -5.25 -5.52 -25.36
CA PHE A 289 -4.70 -5.39 -24.02
C PHE A 289 -5.72 -4.80 -23.02
N LEU A 290 -6.52 -3.84 -23.45
CA LEU A 290 -7.64 -3.30 -22.65
C LEU A 290 -8.68 -4.39 -22.36
N THR A 291 -9.03 -5.20 -23.35
CA THR A 291 -9.97 -6.33 -23.20
C THR A 291 -9.41 -7.38 -22.24
N ALA A 292 -8.12 -7.65 -22.31
CA ALA A 292 -7.45 -8.59 -21.41
C ALA A 292 -7.45 -8.09 -19.94
N ILE A 293 -7.21 -6.80 -19.73
CA ILE A 293 -7.32 -6.19 -18.38
C ILE A 293 -8.75 -6.26 -17.86
N ALA A 294 -9.74 -5.92 -18.68
CA ALA A 294 -11.15 -6.00 -18.28
C ALA A 294 -11.51 -7.40 -17.77
N ARG A 295 -11.14 -8.44 -18.56
CA ARG A 295 -11.35 -9.84 -18.19
C ARG A 295 -10.57 -10.21 -16.92
N GLY A 296 -9.28 -9.90 -16.87
CA GLY A 296 -8.41 -10.30 -15.77
C GLY A 296 -8.84 -9.71 -14.44
N VAL A 297 -9.16 -8.42 -14.42
CA VAL A 297 -9.60 -7.73 -13.20
C VAL A 297 -10.98 -8.22 -12.77
N ASP A 298 -11.92 -8.43 -13.71
CA ASP A 298 -13.26 -8.90 -13.37
C ASP A 298 -13.27 -10.32 -12.78
N LEU A 299 -12.46 -11.22 -13.32
CA LEU A 299 -12.36 -12.60 -12.82
C LEU A 299 -11.59 -12.73 -11.51
N HIS A 300 -10.60 -11.86 -11.30
CA HIS A 300 -9.65 -11.95 -10.20
C HIS A 300 -9.57 -10.68 -9.34
N GLN A 301 -10.69 -9.97 -9.19
CA GLN A 301 -10.80 -8.82 -8.28
C GLN A 301 -10.45 -9.19 -6.83
N ASP A 302 -10.75 -10.42 -6.42
CA ASP A 302 -10.39 -11.01 -5.14
C ASP A 302 -8.88 -11.08 -4.92
N LEU A 303 -8.11 -11.50 -5.93
CA LEU A 303 -6.64 -11.53 -5.87
C LEU A 303 -6.05 -10.12 -5.79
N LEU A 304 -6.57 -9.16 -6.56
CA LEU A 304 -6.10 -7.78 -6.48
C LEU A 304 -6.35 -7.20 -5.08
N ARG A 305 -7.51 -7.48 -4.47
CA ARG A 305 -7.78 -7.09 -3.09
C ARG A 305 -6.86 -7.82 -2.10
N SER A 306 -6.58 -9.12 -2.32
CA SER A 306 -5.63 -9.88 -1.52
C SER A 306 -4.21 -9.29 -1.57
N SER A 307 -3.78 -8.81 -2.73
CA SER A 307 -2.43 -8.26 -2.93
C SER A 307 -2.10 -7.04 -2.06
N ILE A 308 -3.12 -6.35 -1.58
CA ILE A 308 -3.02 -5.13 -0.77
C ILE A 308 -3.54 -5.32 0.66
N ALA A 309 -3.88 -6.54 1.05
CA ALA A 309 -4.41 -6.85 2.37
C ALA A 309 -3.33 -6.70 3.45
N SER A 310 -3.60 -5.87 4.44
CA SER A 310 -2.81 -5.75 5.67
C SER A 310 -3.60 -5.04 6.76
N ALA A 311 -3.28 -5.30 8.02
CA ALA A 311 -3.92 -4.66 9.16
C ALA A 311 -3.88 -3.12 9.07
N SER A 312 -2.74 -2.57 8.66
CA SER A 312 -2.54 -1.12 8.55
C SER A 312 -3.31 -0.51 7.35
N ASN A 313 -3.37 -1.21 6.21
CA ASN A 313 -4.10 -0.72 5.03
C ASN A 313 -5.62 -0.79 5.19
N ASP A 314 -6.13 -1.72 6.01
CA ASP A 314 -7.56 -1.80 6.33
C ASP A 314 -8.08 -0.51 7.00
N HIS A 315 -7.24 0.21 7.75
CA HIS A 315 -7.58 1.51 8.33
C HIS A 315 -7.68 2.65 7.30
N ARG A 316 -6.99 2.51 6.16
CA ARG A 316 -6.94 3.54 5.11
C ARG A 316 -8.05 3.39 4.08
N LEU A 317 -8.36 2.15 3.65
CA LEU A 317 -9.28 1.88 2.55
C LEU A 317 -10.70 2.42 2.80
N GLY A 318 -11.28 3.01 1.77
CA GLY A 318 -12.68 3.45 1.76
C GLY A 318 -12.94 4.86 2.29
N ALA A 319 -11.91 5.66 2.53
CA ALA A 319 -12.06 7.04 2.98
C ALA A 319 -10.88 7.92 2.55
N ASN A 320 -11.12 9.22 2.33
CA ASN A 320 -10.08 10.24 2.16
C ASN A 320 -9.03 9.85 1.11
N GLU A 321 -9.39 9.86 -0.17
CA GLU A 321 -8.54 9.53 -1.33
C GLU A 321 -8.07 8.07 -1.44
N ALA A 322 -8.33 7.22 -0.44
CA ALA A 322 -8.09 5.80 -0.53
C ALA A 322 -9.28 5.06 -1.17
N PRO A 323 -9.08 4.23 -2.19
CA PRO A 323 -10.17 3.53 -2.84
C PRO A 323 -10.88 2.57 -1.87
N PRO A 324 -12.18 2.24 -2.12
CA PRO A 324 -12.89 1.26 -1.33
C PRO A 324 -12.34 -0.15 -1.56
N ALA A 325 -12.78 -1.10 -0.74
CA ALA A 325 -12.42 -2.51 -0.85
C ALA A 325 -13.04 -3.23 -2.06
N ILE A 326 -13.77 -2.51 -2.92
CA ILE A 326 -14.36 -3.01 -4.17
C ILE A 326 -13.42 -2.67 -5.31
N ILE A 327 -12.92 -3.68 -6.02
CA ILE A 327 -12.05 -3.47 -7.17
C ILE A 327 -12.91 -3.18 -8.40
N SER A 328 -12.67 -2.01 -9.02
CA SER A 328 -13.28 -1.59 -10.28
C SER A 328 -12.22 -0.90 -11.15
N VAL A 329 -12.50 -0.78 -12.45
CA VAL A 329 -11.63 -0.13 -13.43
C VAL A 329 -12.28 1.16 -13.91
N PHE A 330 -11.53 2.25 -13.85
CA PHE A 330 -11.90 3.53 -14.43
C PHE A 330 -11.16 3.75 -15.76
N LEU A 331 -11.89 4.06 -16.82
CA LEU A 331 -11.34 4.35 -18.15
C LEU A 331 -11.46 5.82 -18.57
N GLY A 332 -12.35 6.56 -17.92
CA GLY A 332 -12.80 7.86 -18.39
C GLY A 332 -13.87 7.75 -19.48
N LYS A 333 -14.67 8.81 -19.60
CA LYS A 333 -15.88 8.83 -20.48
C LYS A 333 -15.59 8.46 -21.93
N HIS A 334 -14.45 8.91 -22.45
CA HIS A 334 -14.12 8.70 -23.86
C HIS A 334 -13.84 7.21 -24.17
N LEU A 335 -12.94 6.57 -23.42
CA LEU A 335 -12.61 5.15 -23.64
C LEU A 335 -13.77 4.24 -23.24
N GLU A 336 -14.55 4.59 -22.21
CA GLU A 336 -15.76 3.85 -21.86
C GLU A 336 -16.80 3.90 -22.99
N GLY A 337 -16.97 5.07 -23.64
CA GLY A 337 -17.80 5.21 -24.84
C GLY A 337 -17.32 4.36 -26.03
N ILE A 338 -16.00 4.22 -26.22
CA ILE A 338 -15.44 3.32 -27.23
C ILE A 338 -15.76 1.86 -26.90
N VAL A 339 -15.58 1.44 -25.64
CA VAL A 339 -15.93 0.08 -25.19
C VAL A 339 -17.41 -0.21 -25.43
N ASP A 340 -18.30 0.72 -25.07
CA ASP A 340 -19.75 0.58 -25.27
C ASP A 340 -20.14 0.52 -26.75
N SER A 341 -19.45 1.28 -27.62
CA SER A 341 -19.62 1.21 -29.07
C SER A 341 -19.19 -0.12 -29.66
N ILE A 342 -18.05 -0.67 -29.18
CA ILE A 342 -17.56 -2.01 -29.59
C ILE A 342 -18.59 -3.08 -29.18
N ILE A 343 -19.12 -3.00 -27.97
CA ILE A 343 -20.15 -3.92 -27.46
C ILE A 343 -21.42 -3.83 -28.32
N ALA A 344 -21.87 -2.62 -28.63
CA ALA A 344 -23.07 -2.38 -29.46
C ALA A 344 -22.85 -2.73 -30.95
N GLY A 345 -21.61 -2.92 -31.39
CA GLY A 345 -21.28 -3.12 -32.80
C GLY A 345 -21.47 -1.87 -33.66
N SER A 346 -21.42 -0.69 -33.04
CA SER A 346 -21.51 0.63 -33.71
C SER A 346 -20.12 1.24 -33.91
N THR A 347 -20.03 2.20 -34.81
CA THR A 347 -18.79 2.97 -34.99
C THR A 347 -18.61 3.92 -33.81
N PRO A 348 -17.47 3.89 -33.10
CA PRO A 348 -17.21 4.81 -32.01
C PRO A 348 -17.16 6.28 -32.49
N ASP A 349 -17.63 7.18 -31.64
CA ASP A 349 -17.43 8.63 -31.87
C ASP A 349 -15.94 8.96 -31.65
N ALA A 350 -15.32 9.62 -32.59
CA ALA A 350 -13.90 10.00 -32.55
C ALA A 350 -13.58 11.02 -31.43
N GLY A 351 -14.59 11.58 -30.78
CA GLY A 351 -14.43 12.61 -29.74
C GLY A 351 -13.90 13.95 -30.28
N SER A 352 -14.20 15.03 -29.57
CA SER A 352 -13.68 16.35 -29.95
C SER A 352 -12.27 16.55 -29.40
N THR A 353 -11.32 16.78 -30.30
CA THR A 353 -9.92 17.15 -30.01
C THR A 353 -9.73 18.67 -29.97
N GLU A 354 -10.82 19.47 -29.94
CA GLU A 354 -10.70 20.94 -29.90
C GLU A 354 -9.98 21.37 -28.61
N PRO A 355 -8.96 22.24 -28.75
CA PRO A 355 -8.23 22.74 -27.58
C PRO A 355 -9.15 23.60 -26.69
N LEU A 356 -8.91 23.55 -25.39
CA LEU A 356 -9.58 24.41 -24.43
C LEU A 356 -9.06 25.83 -24.55
N ARG A 357 -9.97 26.75 -24.87
CA ARG A 357 -9.69 28.18 -24.93
C ARG A 357 -10.23 28.86 -23.68
N LEU A 358 -9.32 29.44 -22.90
CA LEU A 358 -9.70 30.16 -21.66
C LEU A 358 -10.25 31.56 -21.90
N GLY A 359 -10.37 31.99 -23.18
CA GLY A 359 -10.91 33.28 -23.54
C GLY A 359 -10.01 34.48 -23.26
N VAL A 360 -8.74 34.24 -22.97
CA VAL A 360 -7.73 35.25 -22.67
C VAL A 360 -6.63 35.17 -23.72
N THR A 361 -6.32 36.27 -24.38
CA THR A 361 -5.37 36.33 -25.50
C THR A 361 -3.90 36.03 -25.10
N ASN A 362 -3.56 36.17 -23.83
CA ASN A 362 -2.20 35.97 -23.32
C ASN A 362 -1.92 34.51 -22.87
N LEU A 363 -2.95 33.67 -22.86
CA LEU A 363 -2.79 32.25 -22.49
C LEU A 363 -2.77 31.39 -23.75
N PRO A 364 -1.90 30.38 -23.83
CA PRO A 364 -1.93 29.43 -24.92
C PRO A 364 -3.21 28.60 -24.90
N ASP A 365 -3.64 28.15 -26.07
CA ASP A 365 -4.67 27.13 -26.16
C ASP A 365 -4.17 25.85 -25.46
N LEU A 366 -4.95 25.29 -24.53
CA LEU A 366 -4.60 24.09 -23.80
C LEU A 366 -5.04 22.86 -24.61
N PRO A 367 -4.13 21.89 -24.84
CA PRO A 367 -4.55 20.61 -25.42
C PRO A 367 -5.58 19.97 -24.49
N ARG A 368 -6.72 19.58 -25.05
CA ARG A 368 -7.75 18.88 -24.27
C ARG A 368 -7.24 17.49 -23.95
N ASP A 369 -6.99 17.22 -22.69
CA ASP A 369 -6.70 15.86 -22.22
C ASP A 369 -8.02 15.09 -22.21
N ILE A 370 -8.07 13.99 -22.96
CA ILE A 370 -9.21 13.07 -23.01
C ILE A 370 -9.19 12.07 -21.84
N SER A 371 -8.10 12.00 -21.09
CA SER A 371 -8.03 11.22 -19.85
C SER A 371 -8.60 12.03 -18.70
N ASP A 372 -9.72 11.59 -18.15
CA ASP A 372 -10.25 12.10 -16.90
C ASP A 372 -9.53 11.40 -15.73
N ARG A 373 -9.32 12.10 -14.61
CA ARG A 373 -8.76 11.51 -13.39
C ARG A 373 -9.87 11.32 -12.36
N ASN A 374 -10.28 10.07 -12.15
CA ASN A 374 -11.13 9.75 -11.02
C ASN A 374 -10.25 9.35 -9.82
N ARG A 375 -10.14 10.24 -8.83
CA ARG A 375 -9.31 10.02 -7.63
C ARG A 375 -9.84 8.94 -6.70
N THR A 376 -11.07 8.46 -6.90
CA THR A 376 -11.72 7.48 -6.02
C THR A 376 -11.61 6.05 -6.53
N SER A 377 -11.21 5.83 -7.80
CA SER A 377 -11.12 4.51 -8.41
C SER A 377 -9.89 3.73 -7.93
N PRO A 378 -10.01 2.43 -7.61
CA PRO A 378 -8.88 1.60 -7.21
C PRO A 378 -7.89 1.30 -8.35
N LEU A 379 -8.37 1.17 -9.57
CA LEU A 379 -7.55 0.95 -10.77
C LEU A 379 -7.99 1.89 -11.89
N ALA A 380 -7.24 2.95 -12.11
CA ALA A 380 -7.56 3.98 -13.07
C ALA A 380 -6.62 3.96 -14.28
N PHE A 381 -7.19 4.07 -15.48
CA PHE A 381 -6.42 4.33 -16.68
C PHE A 381 -6.04 5.81 -16.76
N THR A 382 -4.74 6.10 -16.88
CA THR A 382 -4.19 7.47 -16.86
C THR A 382 -3.39 7.79 -18.13
N GLY A 383 -4.02 7.60 -19.28
CA GLY A 383 -3.50 7.97 -20.60
C GLY A 383 -2.74 6.86 -21.31
N ASN A 384 -1.76 6.21 -20.71
CA ASN A 384 -0.98 5.12 -21.29
C ASN A 384 -0.53 4.05 -20.28
N ARG A 385 -1.18 4.02 -19.12
CA ARG A 385 -0.90 3.11 -18.00
C ARG A 385 -2.10 2.97 -17.11
N PHE A 386 -2.08 1.94 -16.27
CA PHE A 386 -3.02 1.80 -15.17
C PHE A 386 -2.34 2.19 -13.86
N GLU A 387 -3.05 2.96 -13.07
CA GLU A 387 -2.64 3.40 -11.74
C GLU A 387 -3.43 2.62 -10.70
N PHE A 388 -2.76 1.74 -9.97
CA PHE A 388 -3.34 0.98 -8.87
C PHE A 388 -3.10 1.71 -7.55
N ARG A 389 -4.13 2.33 -7.01
CA ARG A 389 -4.09 3.29 -5.89
C ARG A 389 -4.26 2.67 -4.51
N ALA A 390 -4.61 1.40 -4.46
CA ALA A 390 -5.00 0.72 -3.23
C ALA A 390 -3.81 0.16 -2.43
N VAL A 391 -2.59 0.26 -2.93
CA VAL A 391 -1.39 -0.27 -2.27
C VAL A 391 -1.05 0.59 -1.05
N GLY A 392 -0.81 -0.03 0.10
CA GLY A 392 -0.42 0.66 1.33
C GLY A 392 1.01 1.23 1.29
N SER A 393 1.25 2.35 1.97
CA SER A 393 2.55 3.03 1.98
C SER A 393 3.67 2.17 2.58
N ASN A 394 3.36 1.30 3.54
CA ASN A 394 4.34 0.40 4.16
C ASN A 394 4.48 -0.95 3.44
N GLN A 395 3.73 -1.19 2.36
CA GLN A 395 3.76 -2.46 1.64
C GLN A 395 4.81 -2.46 0.53
N SER A 396 5.33 -3.64 0.19
CA SER A 396 6.08 -3.84 -1.05
C SER A 396 5.12 -3.86 -2.24
N PRO A 397 5.40 -3.16 -3.34
CA PRO A 397 4.57 -3.18 -4.55
C PRO A 397 4.70 -4.48 -5.36
N ALA A 398 5.54 -5.41 -4.91
CA ALA A 398 5.80 -6.66 -5.64
C ALA A 398 4.54 -7.53 -5.82
N TYR A 399 3.69 -7.69 -4.78
CA TYR A 399 2.47 -8.51 -4.91
C TYR A 399 1.44 -7.88 -5.86
N PRO A 400 1.06 -6.60 -5.71
CA PRO A 400 0.20 -5.96 -6.70
C PRO A 400 0.69 -6.13 -8.13
N ALA A 401 1.97 -5.90 -8.38
CA ALA A 401 2.59 -6.07 -9.69
C ALA A 401 2.57 -7.52 -10.18
N THR A 402 2.89 -8.49 -9.30
CA THR A 402 2.84 -9.92 -9.60
C THR A 402 1.44 -10.33 -10.04
N PHE A 403 0.42 -9.89 -9.30
CA PHE A 403 -0.96 -10.27 -9.57
C PHE A 403 -1.49 -9.61 -10.84
N LEU A 404 -1.21 -8.32 -11.06
CA LEU A 404 -1.55 -7.64 -12.33
C LEU A 404 -0.91 -8.32 -13.52
N ASN A 405 0.39 -8.64 -13.47
CA ASN A 405 1.08 -9.36 -14.52
C ASN A 405 0.44 -10.73 -14.81
N THR A 406 0.10 -11.48 -13.75
CA THR A 406 -0.43 -12.85 -13.87
C THR A 406 -1.84 -12.86 -14.47
N ILE A 407 -2.75 -12.00 -14.00
CA ILE A 407 -4.12 -11.95 -14.53
C ILE A 407 -4.16 -11.41 -15.97
N LEU A 408 -3.24 -10.52 -16.32
CA LEU A 408 -3.07 -10.07 -17.71
C LEU A 408 -2.54 -11.21 -18.59
N ALA A 409 -1.52 -11.94 -18.14
CA ALA A 409 -0.95 -13.07 -18.87
C ALA A 409 -2.01 -14.15 -19.17
N ASP A 410 -2.79 -14.56 -18.17
CA ASP A 410 -3.89 -15.52 -18.36
C ASP A 410 -4.94 -15.00 -19.34
N SER A 411 -5.27 -13.73 -19.27
CA SER A 411 -6.27 -13.13 -20.17
C SER A 411 -5.77 -13.01 -21.61
N LEU A 412 -4.48 -12.74 -21.83
CA LEU A 412 -3.87 -12.73 -23.15
C LEU A 412 -3.79 -14.14 -23.76
N ASP A 413 -3.46 -15.16 -22.94
CA ASP A 413 -3.49 -16.55 -23.37
C ASP A 413 -4.91 -17.00 -23.74
N PHE A 414 -5.92 -16.64 -22.92
CA PHE A 414 -7.33 -16.89 -23.23
C PHE A 414 -7.74 -16.28 -24.59
N LEU A 415 -7.37 -15.03 -24.85
CA LEU A 415 -7.68 -14.36 -26.13
C LEU A 415 -6.95 -15.03 -27.29
N SER A 416 -5.69 -15.44 -27.11
CA SER A 416 -4.92 -16.16 -28.11
C SER A 416 -5.59 -17.49 -28.48
N ASP A 417 -5.94 -18.29 -27.47
CA ASP A 417 -6.65 -19.58 -27.66
C ASP A 417 -7.99 -19.39 -28.39
N ALA A 418 -8.74 -18.34 -28.03
CA ALA A 418 -10.03 -18.04 -28.65
C ALA A 418 -9.87 -17.67 -30.12
N ILE A 419 -8.86 -16.87 -30.48
CA ILE A 419 -8.55 -16.47 -31.85
C ILE A 419 -8.12 -17.70 -32.68
N GLU A 420 -7.23 -18.55 -32.16
CA GLU A 420 -6.78 -19.77 -32.82
C GLU A 420 -7.96 -20.75 -33.07
N LYS A 421 -8.82 -20.94 -32.05
CA LYS A 421 -10.03 -21.79 -32.15
C LYS A 421 -11.05 -21.26 -33.18
N ALA A 422 -11.11 -19.96 -33.38
CA ALA A 422 -11.99 -19.32 -34.36
C ALA A 422 -11.47 -19.43 -35.81
N GLY A 423 -10.31 -20.06 -36.02
CA GLY A 423 -9.71 -20.25 -37.35
C GLY A 423 -8.63 -19.23 -37.70
N GLY A 424 -8.11 -18.51 -36.71
CA GLY A 424 -6.97 -17.60 -36.87
C GLY A 424 -7.32 -16.10 -36.74
N PRO A 425 -6.33 -15.23 -36.94
CA PRO A 425 -6.40 -13.80 -36.59
C PRO A 425 -7.07 -12.94 -37.69
N SER A 426 -8.20 -13.38 -38.26
CA SER A 426 -8.98 -12.48 -39.12
C SER A 426 -9.55 -11.31 -38.32
N THR A 427 -9.71 -10.15 -38.95
CA THR A 427 -10.32 -8.97 -38.33
C THR A 427 -11.69 -9.29 -37.75
N GLU A 428 -12.51 -10.06 -38.45
CA GLU A 428 -13.84 -10.48 -38.03
C GLU A 428 -13.78 -11.34 -36.75
N ASN A 429 -12.89 -12.31 -36.68
CA ASN A 429 -12.71 -13.18 -35.52
C ASN A 429 -12.27 -12.37 -34.31
N ILE A 430 -11.27 -11.50 -34.47
CA ILE A 430 -10.76 -10.67 -33.39
C ILE A 430 -11.87 -9.73 -32.86
N GLN A 431 -12.57 -9.02 -33.75
CA GLN A 431 -13.67 -8.13 -33.37
C GLN A 431 -14.78 -8.86 -32.63
N LYS A 432 -15.14 -10.06 -33.08
CA LYS A 432 -16.15 -10.90 -32.40
C LYS A 432 -15.69 -11.28 -30.99
N ILE A 433 -14.47 -11.81 -30.85
CA ILE A 433 -13.93 -12.26 -29.54
C ILE A 433 -13.78 -11.11 -28.58
N VAL A 434 -13.28 -9.97 -29.03
CA VAL A 434 -13.17 -8.73 -28.24
C VAL A 434 -14.55 -8.29 -27.75
N ARG A 435 -15.53 -8.21 -28.66
CA ARG A 435 -16.91 -7.83 -28.33
C ARG A 435 -17.53 -8.77 -27.29
N GLU A 436 -17.45 -10.08 -27.50
CA GLU A 436 -18.00 -11.09 -26.59
C GLU A 436 -17.34 -11.00 -25.21
N THR A 437 -16.03 -10.79 -25.16
CA THR A 437 -15.26 -10.66 -23.92
C THR A 437 -15.61 -9.36 -23.18
N LEU A 438 -15.61 -8.22 -23.86
CA LEU A 438 -15.99 -6.94 -23.27
C LEU A 438 -17.45 -6.94 -22.78
N THR A 439 -18.38 -7.56 -23.54
CA THR A 439 -19.78 -7.69 -23.11
C THR A 439 -19.88 -8.45 -21.78
N ARG A 440 -19.16 -9.57 -21.66
CA ARG A 440 -19.17 -10.40 -20.44
C ARG A 440 -18.59 -9.69 -19.22
N HIS A 441 -17.55 -8.89 -19.42
CA HIS A 441 -16.76 -8.25 -18.37
C HIS A 441 -17.02 -6.74 -18.23
N ARG A 442 -18.08 -6.20 -18.89
CA ARG A 442 -18.46 -4.78 -18.84
C ARG A 442 -18.71 -4.29 -17.41
N ARG A 443 -19.19 -5.19 -16.55
CA ARG A 443 -19.56 -4.88 -15.16
C ARG A 443 -18.43 -4.31 -14.31
N ILE A 444 -17.14 -4.53 -14.70
CA ILE A 444 -15.98 -4.08 -13.93
C ILE A 444 -15.70 -2.57 -14.10
N PHE A 445 -16.19 -1.97 -15.20
CA PHE A 445 -15.96 -0.55 -15.48
C PHE A 445 -16.94 0.33 -14.69
N PHE A 446 -16.37 1.34 -14.04
CA PHE A 446 -17.14 2.34 -13.30
C PHE A 446 -16.47 3.71 -13.34
N SER A 447 -17.22 4.73 -13.70
CA SER A 447 -16.73 6.12 -13.89
C SER A 447 -17.36 7.13 -12.92
N GLY A 448 -18.05 6.66 -11.87
CA GLY A 448 -18.65 7.48 -10.83
C GLY A 448 -17.81 7.62 -9.57
N ASP A 449 -18.43 8.16 -8.52
CA ASP A 449 -17.84 8.27 -7.19
C ASP A 449 -17.81 6.91 -6.48
N ASN A 450 -16.62 6.33 -6.32
CA ASN A 450 -16.42 5.04 -5.67
C ASN A 450 -16.68 5.07 -4.15
N TYR A 451 -16.81 6.23 -3.51
CA TYR A 451 -17.13 6.36 -2.08
C TYR A 451 -18.63 6.35 -1.80
N SER A 452 -19.45 6.57 -2.82
CA SER A 452 -20.89 6.70 -2.66
C SER A 452 -21.53 5.39 -2.18
N GLN A 453 -22.62 5.51 -1.43
CA GLN A 453 -23.42 4.36 -1.03
C GLN A 453 -24.11 3.71 -2.25
N GLU A 454 -24.51 4.53 -3.21
CA GLU A 454 -25.10 4.10 -4.49
C GLU A 454 -24.15 3.17 -5.26
N TRP A 455 -22.83 3.47 -5.22
CA TRP A 455 -21.84 2.59 -5.83
C TRP A 455 -21.77 1.22 -5.12
N ARG A 456 -21.77 1.18 -3.81
CA ARG A 456 -21.76 -0.10 -3.08
C ARG A 456 -22.96 -0.98 -3.43
N GLU A 457 -24.14 -0.36 -3.52
CA GLU A 457 -25.38 -1.06 -3.93
C GLU A 457 -25.31 -1.51 -5.40
N GLU A 458 -24.78 -0.69 -6.28
CA GLU A 458 -24.59 -1.01 -7.69
C GLU A 458 -23.55 -2.13 -7.86
N ALA A 459 -22.42 -2.07 -7.17
CA ALA A 459 -21.39 -3.09 -7.19
C ALA A 459 -21.93 -4.46 -6.74
N ALA A 460 -22.73 -4.47 -5.68
CA ALA A 460 -23.42 -5.69 -5.21
C ALA A 460 -24.38 -6.24 -6.27
N ARG A 461 -25.18 -5.39 -6.94
CA ARG A 461 -26.07 -5.80 -8.05
C ARG A 461 -25.29 -6.35 -9.24
N ARG A 462 -24.10 -5.82 -9.52
CA ARG A 462 -23.19 -6.33 -10.56
C ARG A 462 -22.46 -7.61 -10.15
N GLY A 463 -22.56 -8.04 -8.88
CA GLY A 463 -21.83 -9.20 -8.34
C GLY A 463 -20.34 -8.95 -8.17
N LEU A 464 -19.93 -7.69 -7.91
CA LEU A 464 -18.56 -7.34 -7.53
C LEU A 464 -18.36 -7.60 -6.05
N LEU A 465 -17.15 -7.99 -5.67
CA LEU A 465 -16.80 -8.35 -4.30
C LEU A 465 -16.44 -7.11 -3.46
N GLU A 466 -16.93 -7.08 -2.22
CA GLU A 466 -16.52 -6.12 -1.21
C GLU A 466 -15.84 -6.85 -0.04
N LEU A 467 -14.51 -7.04 -0.13
CA LEU A 467 -13.71 -7.71 0.91
C LEU A 467 -13.13 -6.67 1.86
N LYS A 468 -13.89 -6.30 2.89
CA LYS A 468 -13.62 -5.14 3.75
C LYS A 468 -12.36 -5.28 4.60
N GLY A 469 -12.07 -6.47 5.11
CA GLY A 469 -10.97 -6.71 6.02
C GLY A 469 -9.93 -7.70 5.49
N THR A 470 -8.75 -7.64 6.06
CA THR A 470 -7.64 -8.50 5.71
C THR A 470 -7.95 -10.00 5.84
N PRO A 471 -8.64 -10.51 6.88
CA PRO A 471 -8.95 -11.94 6.96
C PRO A 471 -9.75 -12.45 5.76
N GLU A 472 -10.78 -11.71 5.35
CA GLU A 472 -11.59 -12.08 4.18
C GLU A 472 -10.82 -11.88 2.86
N ALA A 473 -9.98 -10.85 2.80
CA ALA A 473 -9.21 -10.54 1.60
C ALA A 473 -8.05 -11.53 1.36
N LEU A 474 -7.57 -12.23 2.38
CA LEU A 474 -6.54 -13.26 2.24
C LEU A 474 -7.12 -14.64 1.89
N ALA A 475 -8.37 -14.93 2.22
CA ALA A 475 -9.00 -16.21 1.93
C ALA A 475 -8.89 -16.64 0.45
N PRO A 476 -9.00 -15.74 -0.55
CA PRO A 476 -8.82 -16.08 -1.97
C PRO A 476 -7.48 -16.71 -2.33
N LEU A 477 -6.42 -16.56 -1.53
CA LEU A 477 -5.14 -17.23 -1.79
C LEU A 477 -5.23 -18.77 -1.72
N ARG A 478 -6.27 -19.29 -1.06
CA ARG A 478 -6.57 -20.73 -0.91
C ARG A 478 -7.73 -21.18 -1.79
N ASP A 479 -8.25 -20.32 -2.65
CA ASP A 479 -9.33 -20.69 -3.58
C ASP A 479 -8.74 -21.54 -4.73
N PRO A 480 -9.28 -22.73 -5.02
CA PRO A 480 -8.81 -23.59 -6.10
C PRO A 480 -8.72 -22.89 -7.46
N LYS A 481 -9.62 -21.94 -7.73
CA LYS A 481 -9.58 -21.11 -8.95
C LYS A 481 -8.27 -20.33 -9.06
N ASN A 482 -7.81 -19.78 -7.95
CA ASN A 482 -6.61 -18.95 -7.90
C ASN A 482 -5.34 -19.79 -7.85
N GLU A 483 -5.38 -20.96 -7.19
CA GLU A 483 -4.29 -21.94 -7.24
C GLU A 483 -4.07 -22.43 -8.68
N GLU A 484 -5.15 -22.75 -9.42
CA GLU A 484 -5.09 -23.14 -10.82
C GLU A 484 -4.47 -22.04 -11.68
N LEU A 485 -4.89 -20.78 -11.51
CA LEU A 485 -4.32 -19.63 -12.20
C LEU A 485 -2.81 -19.54 -12.01
N PHE A 486 -2.36 -19.50 -10.77
CA PHE A 486 -0.95 -19.30 -10.46
C PHE A 486 -0.08 -20.49 -10.86
N SER A 487 -0.58 -21.70 -10.70
CA SER A 487 0.08 -22.93 -11.15
C SER A 487 0.20 -22.97 -12.69
N LYS A 488 -0.86 -22.66 -13.43
CA LYS A 488 -0.89 -22.58 -14.89
C LYS A 488 0.13 -21.56 -15.41
N MET A 489 0.23 -20.41 -14.75
CA MET A 489 1.18 -19.34 -15.12
C MET A 489 2.60 -19.57 -14.58
N GLY A 490 2.82 -20.60 -13.74
CA GLY A 490 4.12 -20.90 -13.15
C GLY A 490 4.61 -19.84 -12.17
N VAL A 491 3.70 -19.10 -11.51
CA VAL A 491 4.04 -17.99 -10.61
C VAL A 491 4.13 -18.44 -9.16
N PHE A 492 3.15 -19.21 -8.70
CA PHE A 492 3.14 -19.82 -7.37
C PHE A 492 2.75 -21.29 -7.45
N THR A 493 3.31 -22.10 -6.56
CA THR A 493 2.78 -23.43 -6.24
C THR A 493 1.66 -23.32 -5.19
N ALA A 494 0.85 -24.37 -5.03
CA ALA A 494 -0.17 -24.43 -3.99
C ALA A 494 0.46 -24.28 -2.58
N GLU A 495 1.62 -24.92 -2.33
CA GLU A 495 2.37 -24.81 -1.09
C GLU A 495 2.84 -23.37 -0.83
N GLU A 496 3.32 -22.67 -1.86
CA GLU A 496 3.73 -21.27 -1.74
C GLU A 496 2.54 -20.35 -1.44
N LEU A 497 1.35 -20.62 -1.97
CA LEU A 497 0.13 -19.83 -1.68
C LEU A 497 -0.39 -20.10 -0.27
N GLU A 498 -0.44 -21.36 0.16
CA GLU A 498 -0.84 -21.73 1.51
C GLU A 498 0.08 -21.10 2.57
N SER A 499 1.39 -21.14 2.33
CA SER A 499 2.39 -20.50 3.19
C SER A 499 2.15 -18.99 3.29
N ARG A 500 1.80 -18.33 2.18
CA ARG A 500 1.51 -16.88 2.18
C ARG A 500 0.24 -16.53 2.92
N TRP A 501 -0.81 -17.32 2.73
CA TRP A 501 -2.03 -17.15 3.49
C TRP A 501 -1.76 -17.26 4.99
N TYR A 502 -1.04 -18.30 5.41
CA TYR A 502 -0.71 -18.54 6.81
C TYR A 502 0.09 -17.37 7.40
N VAL A 503 1.21 -17.01 6.76
CA VAL A 503 2.10 -15.96 7.24
C VAL A 503 1.40 -14.59 7.29
N GLN A 504 0.64 -14.22 6.27
CA GLN A 504 -0.04 -12.93 6.25
C GLN A 504 -1.17 -12.86 7.30
N THR A 505 -1.86 -13.97 7.52
CA THR A 505 -2.91 -14.06 8.55
C THR A 505 -2.32 -13.99 9.96
N GLU A 506 -1.19 -14.69 10.20
CA GLU A 506 -0.46 -14.63 11.47
C GLU A 506 0.08 -13.20 11.74
N ILE A 507 0.65 -12.55 10.73
CA ILE A 507 1.09 -11.15 10.85
C ILE A 507 -0.07 -10.23 11.20
N TYR A 508 -1.24 -10.46 10.60
CA TYR A 508 -2.45 -9.68 10.91
C TYR A 508 -2.82 -9.81 12.38
N VAL A 509 -2.95 -11.05 12.88
CA VAL A 509 -3.26 -11.34 14.28
C VAL A 509 -2.24 -10.69 15.22
N ASN A 510 -0.96 -10.92 14.96
CA ASN A 510 0.12 -10.40 15.80
C ASN A 510 0.15 -8.87 15.85
N LYS A 511 -0.08 -8.19 14.71
CA LYS A 511 -0.13 -6.72 14.68
C LYS A 511 -1.28 -6.18 15.53
N ILE A 512 -2.49 -6.70 15.34
CA ILE A 512 -3.65 -6.25 16.12
C ILE A 512 -3.48 -6.59 17.60
N ASN A 513 -2.87 -7.73 17.92
CA ASN A 513 -2.59 -8.10 19.31
C ASN A 513 -1.61 -7.12 19.98
N VAL A 514 -0.51 -6.76 19.30
CA VAL A 514 0.45 -5.75 19.79
C VAL A 514 -0.25 -4.41 20.02
N GLU A 515 -1.08 -3.97 19.08
CA GLU A 515 -1.85 -2.73 19.22
C GLU A 515 -2.85 -2.80 20.40
N ALA A 516 -3.52 -3.93 20.61
CA ALA A 516 -4.44 -4.13 21.73
C ALA A 516 -3.71 -4.11 23.08
N MET A 517 -2.56 -4.77 23.17
CA MET A 517 -1.70 -4.73 24.38
C MET A 517 -1.24 -3.30 24.67
N ALA A 518 -0.75 -2.58 23.67
CA ALA A 518 -0.31 -1.20 23.81
C ALA A 518 -1.48 -0.26 24.18
N THR A 519 -2.66 -0.45 23.57
CA THR A 519 -3.87 0.31 23.92
C THR A 519 -4.23 0.15 25.40
N ARG A 520 -4.22 -1.08 25.88
CA ARG A 520 -4.52 -1.39 27.28
C ARG A 520 -3.48 -0.80 28.24
N ASP A 521 -2.20 -1.01 27.94
CA ASP A 521 -1.10 -0.54 28.79
C ASP A 521 -1.10 0.97 28.91
N LEU A 522 -1.13 1.70 27.80
CA LEU A 522 -1.15 3.17 27.80
C LEU A 522 -2.40 3.73 28.48
N ALA A 523 -3.57 3.14 28.25
CA ALA A 523 -4.80 3.57 28.91
C ALA A 523 -4.72 3.45 30.43
N MET A 524 -4.17 2.33 30.94
CA MET A 524 -4.13 2.03 32.37
C MET A 524 -2.98 2.71 33.11
N THR A 525 -1.82 2.84 32.46
CA THR A 525 -0.59 3.30 33.14
C THR A 525 -0.30 4.77 32.92
N MET A 526 -0.87 5.39 31.89
CA MET A 526 -0.63 6.80 31.55
C MET A 526 -1.91 7.64 31.57
N LEU A 527 -2.94 7.27 30.80
CA LEU A 527 -4.11 8.13 30.61
C LEU A 527 -5.05 8.13 31.81
N LEU A 528 -5.33 6.97 32.38
CA LEU A 528 -6.18 6.84 33.54
C LEU A 528 -5.60 7.55 34.78
N PRO A 529 -4.30 7.40 35.14
CA PRO A 529 -3.69 8.16 36.23
C PRO A 529 -3.74 9.67 36.04
N ALA A 530 -3.47 10.17 34.80
CA ALA A 530 -3.58 11.60 34.52
C ALA A 530 -5.00 12.14 34.70
N ALA A 531 -6.00 11.40 34.23
CA ALA A 531 -7.40 11.75 34.38
C ALA A 531 -7.84 11.73 35.85
N MET A 532 -7.37 10.78 36.65
CA MET A 532 -7.64 10.70 38.09
C MET A 532 -6.99 11.84 38.86
N GLU A 533 -5.78 12.26 38.50
CA GLU A 533 -5.13 13.43 39.10
C GLU A 533 -5.93 14.71 38.79
N HIS A 534 -6.40 14.88 37.56
CA HIS A 534 -7.27 16.00 37.17
C HIS A 534 -8.59 15.96 37.94
N GLN A 535 -9.21 14.79 38.07
CA GLN A 535 -10.44 14.59 38.85
C GLN A 535 -10.25 15.03 40.32
N LYS A 536 -9.12 14.65 40.92
CA LYS A 536 -8.75 15.05 42.28
C LYS A 536 -8.62 16.56 42.40
N ARG A 537 -7.89 17.23 41.47
CA ARG A 537 -7.74 18.70 41.47
C ARG A 537 -9.08 19.42 41.38
N LEU A 538 -10.02 18.94 40.55
CA LEU A 538 -11.36 19.46 40.44
C LEU A 538 -12.14 19.29 41.77
N ALA A 539 -12.08 18.10 42.37
CA ALA A 539 -12.75 17.83 43.64
C ALA A 539 -12.20 18.69 44.78
N ASP A 540 -10.89 18.85 44.90
CA ASP A 540 -10.24 19.72 45.88
C ASP A 540 -10.64 21.19 45.68
N SER A 541 -10.69 21.66 44.42
CA SER A 541 -11.13 23.02 44.07
C SER A 541 -12.59 23.26 44.47
N ILE A 542 -13.48 22.32 44.16
CA ILE A 542 -14.91 22.41 44.55
C ILE A 542 -15.03 22.49 46.04
N HIS A 543 -14.36 21.62 46.80
CA HIS A 543 -14.40 21.60 48.24
C HIS A 543 -13.90 22.91 48.87
N ALA A 544 -12.84 23.51 48.28
CA ALA A 544 -12.33 24.81 48.75
C ALA A 544 -13.30 25.96 48.44
N LEU A 545 -13.90 26.00 47.25
CA LEU A 545 -14.83 27.05 46.81
C LEU A 545 -16.16 27.01 47.55
N GLU A 546 -16.70 25.83 47.85
CA GLU A 546 -17.97 25.68 48.58
C GLU A 546 -17.95 26.37 49.96
N ARG A 547 -16.79 26.43 50.60
CA ARG A 547 -16.62 27.14 51.90
C ARG A 547 -16.74 28.65 51.77
N VAL A 548 -16.55 29.21 50.57
CA VAL A 548 -16.54 30.65 50.32
C VAL A 548 -17.82 31.12 49.63
N VAL A 549 -18.28 30.39 48.57
CA VAL A 549 -19.39 30.80 47.73
C VAL A 549 -20.64 29.92 47.86
N GLY A 550 -20.61 28.91 48.73
CA GLY A 550 -21.72 27.95 48.88
C GLY A 550 -21.80 26.92 47.72
N SER A 551 -22.71 25.95 47.85
CA SER A 551 -22.85 24.84 46.89
C SER A 551 -23.40 25.27 45.52
N GLU A 552 -24.18 26.35 45.49
CA GLU A 552 -24.72 26.90 44.21
C GLU A 552 -23.61 27.54 43.37
N GLY A 553 -22.60 28.15 43.99
CA GLY A 553 -21.47 28.77 43.31
C GLY A 553 -20.49 27.78 42.68
N THR A 554 -20.67 26.47 42.90
CA THR A 554 -19.79 25.41 42.36
C THR A 554 -20.49 24.49 41.35
N THR A 555 -21.68 24.84 40.85
CA THR A 555 -22.48 24.00 39.95
C THR A 555 -21.72 23.62 38.70
N SER A 556 -21.10 24.57 37.99
CA SER A 556 -20.35 24.31 36.77
C SER A 556 -19.14 23.39 36.98
N GLN A 557 -18.41 23.59 38.09
CA GLN A 557 -17.27 22.71 38.41
C GLN A 557 -17.73 21.29 38.75
N LYS A 558 -18.88 21.10 39.40
CA LYS A 558 -19.48 19.80 39.67
C LYS A 558 -19.93 19.11 38.37
N GLU A 559 -20.46 19.85 37.42
CA GLU A 559 -20.80 19.33 36.07
C GLU A 559 -19.55 18.81 35.36
N ILE A 560 -18.45 19.60 35.32
CA ILE A 560 -17.18 19.17 34.74
C ILE A 560 -16.64 17.92 35.44
N LEU A 561 -16.63 17.91 36.79
CA LEU A 561 -16.22 16.75 37.59
C LEU A 561 -17.06 15.51 37.24
N GLY A 562 -18.37 15.67 37.07
CA GLY A 562 -19.28 14.61 36.67
C GLY A 562 -18.93 14.03 35.28
N LEU A 563 -18.60 14.89 34.32
CA LEU A 563 -18.17 14.47 32.98
C LEU A 563 -16.85 13.68 33.01
N VAL A 564 -15.84 14.20 33.73
CA VAL A 564 -14.54 13.53 33.93
C VAL A 564 -14.72 12.17 34.60
N THR A 565 -15.52 12.11 35.68
CA THR A 565 -15.78 10.88 36.43
C THR A 565 -16.46 9.82 35.55
N LYS A 566 -17.44 10.23 34.75
CA LYS A 566 -18.10 9.32 33.78
C LYS A 566 -17.14 8.82 32.73
N ALA A 567 -16.30 9.69 32.19
CA ALA A 567 -15.32 9.32 31.15
C ALA A 567 -14.25 8.34 31.69
N ILE A 568 -13.77 8.55 32.93
CA ILE A 568 -12.88 7.61 33.63
C ILE A 568 -13.53 6.23 33.75
N GLY A 569 -14.79 6.16 34.21
CA GLY A 569 -15.54 4.90 34.31
C GLY A 569 -15.72 4.21 32.98
N SER A 570 -16.02 4.97 31.91
CA SER A 570 -16.14 4.45 30.56
C SER A 570 -14.80 3.91 30.03
N LEU A 571 -13.69 4.62 30.25
CA LEU A 571 -12.36 4.17 29.86
C LEU A 571 -12.02 2.83 30.53
N LYS A 572 -12.17 2.74 31.84
CA LYS A 572 -11.90 1.50 32.60
C LYS A 572 -12.75 0.33 32.12
N SER A 573 -14.05 0.52 31.95
CA SER A 573 -14.96 -0.52 31.46
C SER A 573 -14.62 -0.98 30.03
N SER A 574 -14.22 -0.06 29.16
CA SER A 574 -13.80 -0.39 27.79
C SER A 574 -12.51 -1.20 27.77
N VAL A 575 -11.55 -0.87 28.65
CA VAL A 575 -10.29 -1.63 28.80
C VAL A 575 -10.58 -3.05 29.30
N ASP A 576 -11.48 -3.22 30.28
CA ASP A 576 -11.85 -4.56 30.76
C ASP A 576 -12.49 -5.41 29.66
N SER A 577 -13.33 -4.80 28.83
CA SER A 577 -13.93 -5.49 27.69
C SER A 577 -12.87 -5.88 26.64
N LEU A 578 -11.91 -4.99 26.34
CA LEU A 578 -10.81 -5.27 25.45
C LEU A 578 -9.98 -6.46 25.94
N LEU A 579 -9.64 -6.50 27.24
CA LEU A 579 -8.89 -7.59 27.84
C LEU A 579 -9.62 -8.93 27.66
N GLN A 580 -10.94 -8.99 27.92
CA GLN A 580 -11.74 -10.21 27.79
C GLN A 580 -11.74 -10.75 26.34
N PHE A 581 -11.88 -9.86 25.34
CA PHE A 581 -11.82 -10.28 23.93
C PHE A 581 -10.42 -10.73 23.53
N GLN A 582 -9.37 -10.00 23.96
CA GLN A 582 -7.99 -10.34 23.67
C GLN A 582 -7.64 -11.72 24.21
N GLU A 583 -7.87 -11.98 25.52
CA GLU A 583 -7.61 -13.27 26.16
C GLU A 583 -8.35 -14.44 25.48
N ARG A 584 -9.62 -14.21 25.10
CA ARG A 584 -10.40 -15.22 24.36
C ARG A 584 -9.72 -15.64 23.06
N TRP A 585 -9.26 -14.67 22.27
CA TRP A 585 -8.70 -14.95 20.95
C TRP A 585 -7.23 -15.31 20.97
N GLU A 586 -6.47 -14.92 21.99
CA GLU A 586 -5.12 -15.44 22.21
C GLU A 586 -5.12 -16.96 22.52
N LEU A 587 -6.14 -17.46 23.18
CA LEU A 587 -6.28 -18.88 23.50
C LEU A 587 -6.84 -19.70 22.32
N ALA A 588 -7.45 -19.08 21.31
CA ALA A 588 -8.03 -19.75 20.16
C ALA A 588 -6.97 -20.02 19.07
N THR A 589 -5.99 -20.89 19.35
CA THR A 589 -4.84 -21.13 18.48
C THR A 589 -5.04 -22.22 17.42
N ASP A 590 -6.12 -23.00 17.50
CA ASP A 590 -6.34 -24.16 16.62
C ASP A 590 -6.80 -23.77 15.20
N ASP A 591 -7.42 -22.57 15.04
CA ASP A 591 -7.89 -22.04 13.76
C ASP A 591 -7.47 -20.58 13.59
N LEU A 592 -6.37 -20.38 12.86
CA LEU A 592 -5.80 -19.05 12.60
C LEU A 592 -6.77 -18.13 11.84
N GLY A 593 -7.60 -18.67 10.95
CA GLY A 593 -8.60 -17.90 10.21
C GLY A 593 -9.74 -17.40 11.11
N ALA A 594 -10.24 -18.26 12.00
CA ALA A 594 -11.23 -17.88 13.00
C ALA A 594 -10.63 -16.86 13.99
N GLN A 595 -9.39 -17.05 14.42
CA GLN A 595 -8.67 -16.12 15.28
C GLN A 595 -8.58 -14.74 14.63
N ALA A 596 -8.10 -14.64 13.39
CA ALA A 596 -8.00 -13.37 12.65
C ALA A 596 -9.37 -12.68 12.51
N THR A 597 -10.43 -13.44 12.24
CA THR A 597 -11.80 -12.93 12.17
C THR A 597 -12.28 -12.39 13.51
N GLY A 598 -11.94 -13.07 14.61
CA GLY A 598 -12.24 -12.63 15.98
C GLY A 598 -11.53 -11.33 16.34
N TYR A 599 -10.26 -11.22 16.02
CA TYR A 599 -9.50 -9.97 16.21
C TYR A 599 -10.13 -8.81 15.44
N ARG A 600 -10.55 -9.04 14.20
CA ARG A 600 -11.25 -8.02 13.41
C ARG A 600 -12.59 -7.61 13.98
N ASN A 601 -13.42 -8.57 14.36
CA ASN A 601 -14.82 -8.31 14.68
C ASN A 601 -15.06 -7.94 16.15
N GLU A 602 -14.15 -8.30 17.06
CA GLU A 602 -14.31 -8.07 18.49
C GLU A 602 -13.18 -7.22 19.08
N VAL A 603 -11.91 -7.54 18.81
CA VAL A 603 -10.76 -6.84 19.41
C VAL A 603 -10.64 -5.41 18.86
N LEU A 604 -10.63 -5.24 17.54
CA LEU A 604 -10.55 -3.89 16.94
C LEU A 604 -11.69 -2.95 17.39
N PRO A 605 -12.99 -3.35 17.36
CA PRO A 605 -14.05 -2.49 17.86
C PRO A 605 -13.95 -2.20 19.36
N ALA A 606 -13.36 -3.11 20.15
CA ALA A 606 -13.12 -2.85 21.58
C ALA A 606 -12.00 -1.81 21.76
N MET A 607 -10.93 -1.86 20.96
CA MET A 607 -9.89 -0.83 20.94
C MET A 607 -10.46 0.54 20.59
N ASP A 608 -11.36 0.62 19.60
CA ASP A 608 -12.03 1.87 19.20
C ASP A 608 -12.87 2.47 20.35
N LYS A 609 -13.50 1.64 21.17
CA LYS A 609 -14.23 2.09 22.37
C LYS A 609 -13.28 2.66 23.44
N VAL A 610 -12.14 2.00 23.66
CA VAL A 610 -11.09 2.52 24.58
C VAL A 610 -10.61 3.87 24.07
N ARG A 611 -10.27 3.96 22.78
CA ARG A 611 -9.87 5.20 22.14
C ARG A 611 -10.91 6.32 22.31
N GLY A 612 -12.18 6.04 22.01
CA GLY A 612 -13.24 7.04 22.11
C GLY A 612 -13.38 7.63 23.52
N SER A 613 -13.22 6.80 24.56
CA SER A 613 -13.24 7.23 25.96
C SER A 613 -11.99 8.06 26.31
N ALA A 614 -10.83 7.66 25.84
CA ALA A 614 -9.56 8.36 26.06
C ALA A 614 -9.51 9.71 25.33
N ASP A 615 -9.93 9.77 24.07
CA ASP A 615 -9.96 10.99 23.25
C ASP A 615 -10.96 12.04 23.84
N LEU A 616 -12.01 11.58 24.53
CA LEU A 616 -12.87 12.46 25.32
C LEU A 616 -12.13 13.03 26.53
N LEU A 617 -11.38 12.20 27.26
CA LEU A 617 -10.58 12.65 28.40
C LEU A 617 -9.48 13.63 27.96
N GLU A 618 -8.86 13.44 26.81
CA GLU A 618 -7.86 14.38 26.25
C GLU A 618 -8.40 15.82 26.13
N ARG A 619 -9.70 15.98 25.91
CA ARG A 619 -10.37 17.29 25.78
C ARG A 619 -10.80 17.88 27.12
N LEU A 620 -10.90 17.08 28.19
CA LEU A 620 -11.39 17.47 29.49
C LEU A 620 -10.27 17.68 30.51
N VAL A 621 -9.20 16.88 30.39
CA VAL A 621 -8.06 16.91 31.32
C VAL A 621 -7.17 18.12 31.04
N ASP A 622 -6.65 18.72 32.12
CA ASP A 622 -5.66 19.79 32.05
C ASP A 622 -4.49 19.41 31.11
N ASP A 623 -4.17 20.31 30.19
CA ASP A 623 -3.18 20.08 29.15
C ASP A 623 -1.79 19.72 29.74
N SER A 624 -1.45 20.30 30.90
CA SER A 624 -0.19 20.01 31.58
C SER A 624 -0.11 18.63 32.23
N LEU A 625 -1.25 17.96 32.40
CA LEU A 625 -1.33 16.60 32.94
C LEU A 625 -1.40 15.52 31.86
N TRP A 626 -1.76 15.89 30.60
CA TRP A 626 -1.92 14.91 29.55
C TRP A 626 -0.57 14.35 29.11
N PRO A 627 -0.34 13.05 29.21
CA PRO A 627 1.02 12.49 29.10
C PRO A 627 1.50 12.26 27.66
N LEU A 628 0.60 12.33 26.66
CA LEU A 628 0.93 12.07 25.27
C LEU A 628 0.90 13.35 24.44
N PRO A 629 1.87 13.58 23.54
CA PRO A 629 1.78 14.64 22.52
C PRO A 629 0.47 14.56 21.74
N LYS A 630 -0.20 15.70 21.60
CA LYS A 630 -1.49 15.81 20.91
C LYS A 630 -1.31 16.01 19.41
N TYR A 631 -2.33 15.68 18.62
CA TYR A 631 -2.29 15.86 17.15
C TYR A 631 -1.93 17.29 16.74
N ARG A 632 -2.44 18.30 17.46
CA ARG A 632 -2.12 19.71 17.19
C ARG A 632 -0.64 20.07 17.38
N GLU A 633 0.12 19.27 18.13
CA GLU A 633 1.55 19.47 18.36
C GLU A 633 2.39 18.74 17.31
N MET A 634 1.98 17.53 16.92
CA MET A 634 2.72 16.67 16.00
C MET A 634 2.54 17.05 14.53
N LEU A 635 1.35 17.51 14.13
CA LEU A 635 0.96 17.68 12.73
C LEU A 635 1.39 19.01 12.09
N PHE A 636 1.92 19.95 12.87
CA PHE A 636 2.31 21.27 12.37
C PHE A 636 3.79 21.52 12.66
N ILE A 637 4.65 21.09 11.70
CA ILE A 637 6.10 21.29 11.73
C ILE A 637 6.41 22.80 11.72
N ARG A 638 7.25 23.23 12.66
CA ARG A 638 7.69 24.62 12.83
C ARG A 638 9.12 24.85 12.36
#